data_c317875517dcc84ea7d1f59fcc92aaa7
#
_entry.id   c317875517dcc84ea7d1f59fcc92aaa7
#
_cell.length_a   1.000
_cell.length_b   1.000
_cell.length_c   1.000
_cell.angle_alpha   90.00
_cell.angle_beta   90.00
_cell.angle_gamma   90.00
#
_symmetry.space_group_name_H-M   'P 1'
#
loop_
_entity.id
_entity.type
_entity.pdbx_description
1 polymer ?
#
loop_
_entity_poly.entity_id
_entity_poly.type
_entity_poly.pdbx_seq_one_letter_code
_entity_poly.pdbx_strand_id
1 'polypeptide(L)'
;MASKATVQSVEPNIADLVNGWLKSYKVDYKLEQESLNTEIDQALNDYSSKSGGKGGNRPDAKLLLLANDGKYYPILIEYKGYKDKLVKLDAEGNVANRNAKNQPDFSTINSYAVNGAVHYANAILHYTSYTDVIAIGVTGYKEASGKLKYLIGVYYVSKNNFGVGQKVDEYTDLSFLKKEHFSAFIEKVKQLSLSQNEIDKLKERREQEITASLVKLNNDIFKSEKGLSENDRVYLVVASIMATLGDVENNVYPLTKADLKSSNERNNTDGDIMVRKIESFLDAKKLPKDKKDLIVRTLQNTLTTDNINKADDGESQLKRVFIKIVDDLGVYYKIGLNTDFTGKLFNEMYSWLGFTQDQLNDVVLTPPYVATLLCRLARVNKDSFVWDFATGSAGLLVAAMNEMLADAKKKIKSPEELARKSAEIKANQLLGLEILSNVYMLAVLNMIMMGDGSSNILNKDSLKFDGHYGFGKTDEKFPADAFILNPPYSAEGNGMVFVEKALSMMNKGYAAIIIQNSAGSGKATEYNKRILEHSTLLASIKMPIDLFIGKSSVQTSVYVFRVGEAHQKDDVVKFIDFSNDGYTRSDRKKASRNLFDTDRAKERYQEVVDLVRFGKTKLNILTEKEYYEGHIDPEKGNDWNQTAPIDTRPTLDDFKKTISDYLAWEVSTLLKNQPAEDDRLGK
;
A
#
# COMPACT_ATOMS: atom_id res chain seq x y z
N MET A 1 -48.05 -37.16 -1.40
CA MET A 1 -46.98 -36.18 -1.09
C MET A 1 -46.35 -36.57 0.23
N ALA A 2 -45.14 -37.15 0.22
CA ALA A 2 -44.46 -37.48 1.48
C ALA A 2 -43.99 -36.17 2.12
N SER A 3 -44.41 -35.91 3.35
CA SER A 3 -43.98 -34.79 4.16
C SER A 3 -42.45 -34.89 4.31
N LYS A 4 -41.71 -33.92 3.81
CA LYS A 4 -40.28 -33.80 4.15
C LYS A 4 -40.17 -33.68 5.66
N ALA A 5 -39.65 -34.72 6.32
CA ALA A 5 -39.36 -34.68 7.74
C ALA A 5 -38.40 -33.48 7.98
N THR A 6 -38.87 -32.50 8.74
CA THR A 6 -38.05 -31.33 9.16
C THR A 6 -36.95 -31.89 10.03
N VAL A 7 -35.71 -31.85 9.55
CA VAL A 7 -34.52 -32.22 10.32
C VAL A 7 -34.40 -31.24 11.48
N GLN A 8 -34.61 -31.73 12.72
CA GLN A 8 -34.52 -30.89 13.91
C GLN A 8 -33.07 -30.51 14.19
N SER A 9 -32.81 -29.25 14.48
CA SER A 9 -31.46 -28.77 14.86
C SER A 9 -30.99 -29.43 16.16
N VAL A 10 -29.77 -29.87 16.21
CA VAL A 10 -29.09 -30.40 17.40
C VAL A 10 -28.13 -29.39 18.04
N GLU A 11 -28.26 -28.12 17.71
CA GLU A 11 -27.37 -27.06 18.19
C GLU A 11 -27.30 -26.99 19.73
N PRO A 12 -28.41 -27.12 20.50
CA PRO A 12 -28.32 -27.19 21.94
C PRO A 12 -27.46 -28.35 22.47
N ASN A 13 -27.52 -29.53 21.81
CA ASN A 13 -26.68 -30.67 22.19
C ASN A 13 -25.20 -30.42 21.93
N ILE A 14 -24.87 -29.69 20.87
CA ILE A 14 -23.50 -29.26 20.57
C ILE A 14 -23.01 -28.21 21.58
N ALA A 15 -23.85 -27.25 21.94
CA ALA A 15 -23.57 -26.27 22.99
C ALA A 15 -23.27 -26.95 24.34
N ASP A 16 -24.10 -27.88 24.76
CA ASP A 16 -23.90 -28.65 26.02
C ASP A 16 -22.58 -29.44 25.98
N LEU A 17 -22.27 -30.08 24.87
CA LEU A 17 -21.04 -30.86 24.69
C LEU A 17 -19.79 -29.94 24.81
N VAL A 18 -19.73 -28.85 24.05
CA VAL A 18 -18.59 -27.95 24.01
C VAL A 18 -18.43 -27.18 25.31
N ASN A 19 -19.54 -26.65 25.88
CA ASN A 19 -19.50 -25.95 27.15
C ASN A 19 -19.10 -26.91 28.28
N GLY A 20 -19.49 -28.19 28.22
CA GLY A 20 -19.03 -29.27 29.11
C GLY A 20 -17.51 -29.46 29.06
N TRP A 21 -16.92 -29.44 27.86
CA TRP A 21 -15.46 -29.50 27.71
C TRP A 21 -14.80 -28.27 28.32
N LEU A 22 -15.21 -27.02 27.96
CA LEU A 22 -14.64 -25.79 28.47
C LEU A 22 -14.68 -25.75 30.01
N LYS A 23 -15.80 -26.16 30.60
CA LYS A 23 -15.96 -26.29 32.07
C LYS A 23 -14.99 -27.31 32.65
N SER A 24 -14.85 -28.49 32.02
CA SER A 24 -13.96 -29.56 32.50
C SER A 24 -12.48 -29.14 32.42
N TYR A 25 -12.11 -28.29 31.44
CA TYR A 25 -10.77 -27.75 31.27
C TYR A 25 -10.44 -26.59 32.22
N LYS A 26 -11.44 -26.12 32.98
CA LYS A 26 -11.33 -24.98 33.92
C LYS A 26 -10.82 -23.70 33.26
N VAL A 27 -11.17 -23.48 31.98
CA VAL A 27 -10.90 -22.23 31.29
C VAL A 27 -12.00 -21.21 31.58
N ASP A 28 -11.63 -19.93 31.71
CA ASP A 28 -12.64 -18.86 31.82
C ASP A 28 -13.23 -18.58 30.45
N TYR A 29 -14.55 -18.81 30.32
CA TYR A 29 -15.27 -18.53 29.08
C TYR A 29 -16.58 -17.79 29.40
N LYS A 30 -17.04 -17.03 28.45
CA LYS A 30 -18.28 -16.26 28.51
C LYS A 30 -19.22 -16.71 27.41
N LEU A 31 -20.48 -16.79 27.70
CA LEU A 31 -21.51 -17.14 26.74
C LEU A 31 -22.12 -15.87 26.13
N GLU A 32 -22.77 -16.01 25.01
CA GLU A 32 -23.46 -15.00 24.19
C GLU A 32 -23.52 -13.57 24.75
N GLN A 33 -24.30 -13.35 25.81
CA GLN A 33 -24.58 -12.02 26.38
C GLN A 33 -23.61 -11.62 27.50
N GLU A 34 -22.81 -12.55 28.00
CA GLU A 34 -21.87 -12.26 29.08
C GLU A 34 -20.70 -11.42 28.53
N SER A 35 -20.23 -10.44 29.29
CA SER A 35 -19.09 -9.61 28.90
C SER A 35 -17.77 -10.36 29.04
N LEU A 36 -16.94 -10.33 28.01
CA LEU A 36 -15.57 -10.82 28.08
C LEU A 36 -14.62 -9.70 28.53
N ASN A 37 -14.62 -8.59 27.79
CA ASN A 37 -14.08 -7.29 28.19
C ASN A 37 -14.73 -6.20 27.33
N THR A 38 -14.62 -4.95 27.76
CA THR A 38 -15.27 -3.80 27.12
C THR A 38 -14.83 -3.62 25.67
N GLU A 39 -13.54 -3.81 25.36
CA GLU A 39 -12.97 -3.61 24.03
C GLU A 39 -13.53 -4.64 23.03
N ILE A 40 -13.55 -5.92 23.40
CA ILE A 40 -14.06 -7.01 22.55
C ILE A 40 -15.57 -6.88 22.36
N ASP A 41 -16.31 -6.61 23.44
CA ASP A 41 -17.77 -6.52 23.38
C ASP A 41 -18.23 -5.33 22.53
N GLN A 42 -17.53 -4.19 22.62
CA GLN A 42 -17.78 -3.04 21.77
C GLN A 42 -17.46 -3.32 20.31
N ALA A 43 -16.34 -3.99 20.02
CA ALA A 43 -15.96 -4.39 18.66
C ALA A 43 -17.02 -5.27 18.01
N LEU A 44 -17.57 -6.24 18.75
CA LEU A 44 -18.65 -7.11 18.27
C LEU A 44 -19.96 -6.34 18.02
N ASN A 45 -20.24 -5.30 18.80
CA ASN A 45 -21.42 -4.45 18.61
C ASN A 45 -21.25 -3.46 17.44
N ASP A 46 -20.05 -2.94 17.23
CA ASP A 46 -19.78 -1.93 16.19
C ASP A 46 -19.66 -2.53 14.80
N TYR A 47 -19.30 -3.82 14.70
CA TYR A 47 -19.19 -4.52 13.43
C TYR A 47 -20.57 -4.89 12.86
N SER A 48 -20.66 -5.03 11.51
CA SER A 48 -21.90 -5.50 10.88
C SER A 48 -22.32 -6.86 11.44
N SER A 49 -23.63 -7.02 11.71
CA SER A 49 -24.15 -8.29 12.22
C SER A 49 -23.96 -9.43 11.21
N LYS A 50 -23.84 -10.66 11.70
CA LYS A 50 -23.78 -11.86 10.83
C LYS A 50 -25.02 -12.03 9.93
N SER A 51 -26.09 -11.33 10.21
CA SER A 51 -27.33 -11.33 9.43
C SER A 51 -27.51 -10.09 8.56
N GLY A 52 -26.53 -9.16 8.54
CA GLY A 52 -26.59 -7.94 7.74
C GLY A 52 -27.39 -6.82 8.39
N GLY A 53 -26.94 -6.27 9.46
CA GLY A 53 -27.52 -5.12 10.16
C GLY A 53 -26.48 -4.47 11.05
N LYS A 54 -26.87 -3.53 11.90
CA LYS A 54 -25.98 -2.94 12.90
C LYS A 54 -26.06 -3.72 14.21
N GLY A 55 -24.90 -4.09 14.76
CA GLY A 55 -24.77 -4.70 16.07
C GLY A 55 -25.29 -6.14 16.17
N GLY A 56 -25.30 -6.68 17.38
CA GLY A 56 -25.88 -7.99 17.67
C GLY A 56 -24.99 -9.19 17.34
N ASN A 57 -23.70 -8.99 17.10
CA ASN A 57 -22.74 -10.08 16.99
C ASN A 57 -22.52 -10.71 18.38
N ARG A 58 -22.94 -11.95 18.52
CA ARG A 58 -22.86 -12.72 19.78
C ARG A 58 -22.33 -14.10 19.47
N PRO A 59 -21.00 -14.33 19.63
CA PRO A 59 -20.45 -15.68 19.59
C PRO A 59 -21.09 -16.55 20.64
N ASP A 60 -21.37 -17.82 20.34
CA ASP A 60 -21.97 -18.76 21.31
C ASP A 60 -21.10 -18.95 22.55
N ALA A 61 -19.76 -18.94 22.35
CA ALA A 61 -18.80 -18.84 23.45
C ALA A 61 -17.60 -17.97 23.06
N LYS A 62 -17.02 -17.28 24.05
CA LYS A 62 -15.84 -16.41 23.86
C LYS A 62 -14.89 -16.51 25.04
N LEU A 63 -13.58 -16.55 24.74
CA LEU A 63 -12.51 -16.68 25.72
C LEU A 63 -11.39 -15.69 25.40
N LEU A 64 -10.59 -15.38 26.43
CA LEU A 64 -9.37 -14.59 26.28
C LEU A 64 -8.24 -15.30 27.02
N LEU A 65 -7.35 -15.98 26.31
CA LEU A 65 -6.30 -16.79 26.91
C LEU A 65 -4.91 -16.16 26.70
N LEU A 66 -4.10 -16.20 27.76
CA LEU A 66 -2.72 -15.73 27.77
C LEU A 66 -1.78 -16.88 27.38
N ALA A 67 -0.91 -16.64 26.37
CA ALA A 67 0.15 -17.57 26.00
C ALA A 67 1.50 -17.19 26.65
N ASN A 68 2.49 -18.07 26.55
CA ASN A 68 3.83 -17.86 27.12
C ASN A 68 4.63 -16.70 26.47
N ASP A 69 4.18 -16.23 25.29
CA ASP A 69 4.74 -15.04 24.63
C ASP A 69 4.26 -13.71 25.24
N GLY A 70 3.48 -13.77 26.31
CA GLY A 70 2.91 -12.61 27.00
C GLY A 70 1.72 -11.97 26.29
N LYS A 71 1.20 -12.55 25.21
CA LYS A 71 0.05 -12.02 24.46
C LYS A 71 -1.22 -12.72 24.84
N TYR A 72 -2.31 -11.94 24.82
CA TYR A 72 -3.68 -12.46 24.92
C TYR A 72 -4.23 -12.76 23.54
N TYR A 73 -4.89 -13.93 23.43
CA TYR A 73 -5.53 -14.41 22.22
C TYR A 73 -7.03 -14.52 22.45
N PRO A 74 -7.86 -13.69 21.78
CA PRO A 74 -9.30 -13.89 21.74
C PRO A 74 -9.65 -15.18 21.00
N ILE A 75 -10.58 -15.96 21.55
CA ILE A 75 -11.09 -17.19 20.95
C ILE A 75 -12.60 -17.05 20.84
N LEU A 76 -13.13 -17.22 19.64
CA LEU A 76 -14.55 -17.05 19.35
C LEU A 76 -15.10 -18.35 18.79
N ILE A 77 -16.17 -18.85 19.37
CA ILE A 77 -16.75 -20.15 19.06
C ILE A 77 -18.19 -19.96 18.58
N GLU A 78 -18.55 -20.60 17.48
CA GLU A 78 -19.90 -20.62 16.91
C GLU A 78 -20.36 -22.05 16.71
N TYR A 79 -21.61 -22.33 17.09
CA TYR A 79 -22.24 -23.64 16.98
C TYR A 79 -23.25 -23.70 15.84
N LYS A 80 -23.40 -24.88 15.23
CA LYS A 80 -24.47 -25.20 14.28
C LYS A 80 -24.97 -26.64 14.53
N GLY A 81 -26.26 -26.83 14.39
CA GLY A 81 -26.92 -28.12 14.67
C GLY A 81 -27.32 -28.91 13.45
N TYR A 82 -26.57 -28.83 12.34
CA TYR A 82 -26.90 -29.52 11.10
C TYR A 82 -25.66 -30.15 10.47
N LYS A 83 -25.86 -31.28 9.77
CA LYS A 83 -24.84 -31.91 8.95
C LYS A 83 -24.39 -30.89 7.86
N ASP A 84 -23.13 -30.91 7.52
CA ASP A 84 -22.53 -30.09 6.44
C ASP A 84 -22.59 -28.56 6.65
N LYS A 85 -22.73 -28.10 7.93
CA LYS A 85 -22.72 -26.70 8.29
C LYS A 85 -21.46 -26.24 9.06
N LEU A 86 -20.35 -26.97 8.89
CA LEU A 86 -19.08 -26.60 9.51
C LEU A 86 -18.47 -25.36 8.85
N VAL A 87 -18.17 -25.44 7.57
CA VAL A 87 -17.50 -24.37 6.81
C VAL A 87 -17.91 -24.40 5.35
N LYS A 88 -18.04 -23.23 4.75
CA LYS A 88 -18.11 -23.04 3.29
C LYS A 88 -16.83 -22.37 2.84
N LEU A 89 -16.15 -23.00 1.89
CA LEU A 89 -14.93 -22.48 1.28
C LEU A 89 -15.25 -21.95 -0.13
N ASP A 90 -14.43 -20.98 -0.60
CA ASP A 90 -14.44 -20.52 -1.98
C ASP A 90 -13.63 -21.46 -2.90
N ALA A 91 -13.51 -21.11 -4.18
CA ALA A 91 -12.78 -21.91 -5.16
C ALA A 91 -11.26 -22.01 -4.87
N GLU A 92 -10.72 -21.08 -4.14
CA GLU A 92 -9.32 -21.02 -3.71
C GLU A 92 -9.08 -21.73 -2.36
N GLY A 93 -10.14 -22.27 -1.71
CA GLY A 93 -10.04 -22.93 -0.43
C GLY A 93 -10.07 -22.02 0.80
N ASN A 94 -10.36 -20.73 0.63
CA ASN A 94 -10.52 -19.80 1.73
C ASN A 94 -11.95 -19.81 2.30
N VAL A 95 -12.13 -19.34 3.54
CA VAL A 95 -13.45 -19.19 4.15
C VAL A 95 -14.30 -18.20 3.37
N ALA A 96 -15.40 -18.66 2.76
CA ALA A 96 -16.22 -17.91 1.80
C ALA A 96 -17.17 -16.92 2.50
N ASN A 97 -16.64 -15.87 3.11
CA ASN A 97 -17.44 -14.83 3.76
C ASN A 97 -17.85 -13.67 2.84
N ARG A 98 -17.47 -13.74 1.54
CA ARG A 98 -17.78 -12.72 0.53
C ARG A 98 -18.38 -13.34 -0.73
N ASN A 99 -19.28 -12.63 -1.37
CA ASN A 99 -19.89 -13.03 -2.63
C ASN A 99 -19.00 -12.64 -3.84
N ALA A 100 -19.43 -12.98 -5.06
CA ALA A 100 -18.70 -12.68 -6.30
C ALA A 100 -18.51 -11.17 -6.57
N LYS A 101 -19.27 -10.30 -5.90
CA LYS A 101 -19.13 -8.83 -5.96
C LYS A 101 -18.23 -8.30 -4.83
N ASN A 102 -17.57 -9.18 -4.12
CA ASN A 102 -16.71 -8.88 -2.98
C ASN A 102 -17.42 -8.19 -1.80
N GLN A 103 -18.73 -8.37 -1.68
CA GLN A 103 -19.54 -7.90 -0.55
C GLN A 103 -19.73 -9.02 0.45
N PRO A 104 -19.95 -8.73 1.76
CA PRO A 104 -20.24 -9.76 2.75
C PRO A 104 -21.41 -10.65 2.32
N ASP A 105 -21.19 -11.97 2.36
CA ASP A 105 -22.24 -12.97 2.14
C ASP A 105 -22.87 -13.37 3.48
N PHE A 106 -23.76 -12.53 3.98
CA PHE A 106 -24.42 -12.75 5.27
C PHE A 106 -25.19 -14.07 5.34
N SER A 107 -25.70 -14.57 4.22
CA SER A 107 -26.36 -15.87 4.17
C SER A 107 -25.39 -16.99 4.50
N THR A 108 -24.20 -16.97 3.93
CA THR A 108 -23.13 -17.93 4.22
C THR A 108 -22.58 -17.76 5.61
N ILE A 109 -22.28 -16.52 6.04
CA ILE A 109 -21.75 -16.19 7.36
C ILE A 109 -22.70 -16.73 8.46
N ASN A 110 -23.99 -16.56 8.31
CA ASN A 110 -24.98 -17.01 9.30
C ASN A 110 -25.21 -18.53 9.28
N SER A 111 -25.02 -19.18 8.14
CA SER A 111 -25.35 -20.58 7.93
C SER A 111 -24.27 -21.57 8.35
N TYR A 112 -23.02 -21.17 8.44
CA TYR A 112 -21.88 -22.05 8.70
C TYR A 112 -21.12 -21.62 9.95
N ALA A 113 -20.73 -22.58 10.79
CA ALA A 113 -20.11 -22.32 12.08
C ALA A 113 -18.78 -21.56 11.96
N VAL A 114 -17.86 -22.07 11.15
CA VAL A 114 -16.55 -21.40 10.94
C VAL A 114 -16.71 -20.04 10.29
N ASN A 115 -17.61 -19.90 9.30
CA ASN A 115 -17.83 -18.63 8.62
C ASN A 115 -18.33 -17.54 9.59
N GLY A 116 -19.22 -17.92 10.54
CA GLY A 116 -19.66 -17.05 11.62
C GLY A 116 -18.52 -16.69 12.58
N ALA A 117 -17.74 -17.67 13.03
CA ALA A 117 -16.62 -17.44 13.93
C ALA A 117 -15.53 -16.55 13.31
N VAL A 118 -15.19 -16.74 12.01
CA VAL A 118 -14.26 -15.87 11.26
C VAL A 118 -14.81 -14.46 11.07
N HIS A 119 -16.13 -14.31 10.90
CA HIS A 119 -16.77 -12.99 10.86
C HIS A 119 -16.57 -12.22 12.16
N TYR A 120 -16.77 -12.87 13.31
CA TYR A 120 -16.49 -12.26 14.62
C TYR A 120 -15.01 -11.98 14.85
N ALA A 121 -14.11 -12.86 14.39
CA ALA A 121 -12.68 -12.61 14.46
C ALA A 121 -12.28 -11.35 13.68
N ASN A 122 -12.88 -11.13 12.51
CA ASN A 122 -12.66 -9.89 11.77
C ASN A 122 -13.19 -8.65 12.50
N ALA A 123 -14.29 -8.74 13.25
CA ALA A 123 -14.75 -7.65 14.12
C ALA A 123 -13.67 -7.25 15.15
N ILE A 124 -13.08 -8.25 15.81
CA ILE A 124 -11.99 -8.02 16.77
C ILE A 124 -10.77 -7.37 16.09
N LEU A 125 -10.30 -7.92 14.98
CA LEU A 125 -9.14 -7.35 14.23
C LEU A 125 -9.41 -5.92 13.75
N HIS A 126 -10.67 -5.60 13.43
CA HIS A 126 -11.08 -4.30 12.91
C HIS A 126 -11.13 -3.21 13.98
N TYR A 127 -11.69 -3.52 15.15
CA TYR A 127 -12.02 -2.51 16.16
C TYR A 127 -11.16 -2.56 17.42
N THR A 128 -10.24 -3.51 17.54
CA THR A 128 -9.40 -3.66 18.73
C THR A 128 -7.91 -3.63 18.42
N SER A 129 -7.11 -3.60 19.47
CA SER A 129 -5.65 -3.74 19.39
C SER A 129 -5.17 -5.17 19.14
N TYR A 130 -6.02 -6.19 19.29
CA TYR A 130 -5.63 -7.58 19.05
C TYR A 130 -5.22 -7.81 17.60
N THR A 131 -4.12 -8.54 17.41
CA THR A 131 -3.53 -8.84 16.10
C THR A 131 -3.82 -10.26 15.63
N ASP A 132 -4.21 -11.13 16.56
CA ASP A 132 -4.31 -12.57 16.39
C ASP A 132 -5.54 -13.11 17.09
N VAL A 133 -6.39 -13.85 16.40
CA VAL A 133 -7.67 -14.38 16.90
C VAL A 133 -7.83 -15.85 16.47
N ILE A 134 -8.36 -16.69 17.34
CA ILE A 134 -8.71 -18.07 17.03
C ILE A 134 -10.22 -18.17 16.82
N ALA A 135 -10.63 -18.58 15.63
CA ALA A 135 -12.03 -18.79 15.27
C ALA A 135 -12.34 -20.31 15.26
N ILE A 136 -13.31 -20.74 16.04
CA ILE A 136 -13.68 -22.15 16.17
C ILE A 136 -15.13 -22.30 15.75
N GLY A 137 -15.39 -23.17 14.79
CA GLY A 137 -16.73 -23.62 14.44
C GLY A 137 -16.96 -25.06 14.87
N VAL A 138 -18.11 -25.33 15.47
CA VAL A 138 -18.53 -26.69 15.81
C VAL A 138 -19.89 -26.95 15.22
N THR A 139 -20.03 -28.04 14.47
CA THR A 139 -21.34 -28.46 13.94
C THR A 139 -21.61 -29.92 14.28
N GLY A 140 -22.88 -30.28 14.32
CA GLY A 140 -23.25 -31.68 14.58
C GLY A 140 -24.60 -32.07 14.03
N TYR A 141 -24.86 -33.40 14.10
CA TYR A 141 -26.13 -34.03 13.72
C TYR A 141 -26.31 -35.36 14.45
N LYS A 142 -27.54 -35.84 14.53
CA LYS A 142 -27.82 -37.17 15.02
C LYS A 142 -27.86 -38.17 13.88
N GLU A 143 -27.17 -39.31 14.05
CA GLU A 143 -27.31 -40.47 13.17
C GLU A 143 -28.67 -41.14 13.34
N ALA A 144 -29.03 -42.05 12.44
CA ALA A 144 -30.26 -42.85 12.55
C ALA A 144 -30.31 -43.65 13.85
N SER A 145 -29.17 -44.00 14.43
CA SER A 145 -29.01 -44.64 15.73
C SER A 145 -29.33 -43.71 16.94
N GLY A 146 -29.57 -42.42 16.70
CA GLY A 146 -29.71 -41.40 17.74
C GLY A 146 -28.39 -40.89 18.32
N LYS A 147 -27.24 -41.43 17.89
CA LYS A 147 -25.93 -41.01 18.36
C LYS A 147 -25.56 -39.65 17.79
N LEU A 148 -25.10 -38.72 18.66
CA LEU A 148 -24.59 -37.41 18.27
C LEU A 148 -23.23 -37.55 17.58
N LYS A 149 -23.11 -37.00 16.38
CA LYS A 149 -21.85 -36.80 15.65
C LYS A 149 -21.57 -35.32 15.53
N TYR A 150 -20.30 -34.95 15.59
CA TYR A 150 -19.87 -33.55 15.50
C TYR A 150 -18.58 -33.44 14.72
N LEU A 151 -18.32 -32.23 14.21
CA LEU A 151 -17.11 -31.80 13.51
C LEU A 151 -16.65 -30.47 14.11
N ILE A 152 -15.34 -30.31 14.23
CA ILE A 152 -14.68 -29.11 14.74
C ILE A 152 -13.79 -28.53 13.66
N GLY A 153 -13.91 -27.24 13.43
CA GLY A 153 -13.02 -26.47 12.56
C GLY A 153 -12.31 -25.39 13.38
N VAL A 154 -10.99 -25.42 13.41
CA VAL A 154 -10.16 -24.43 14.11
C VAL A 154 -9.38 -23.62 13.09
N TYR A 155 -9.57 -22.31 13.11
CA TYR A 155 -9.02 -21.38 12.13
C TYR A 155 -8.28 -20.25 12.83
N TYR A 156 -7.12 -19.92 12.31
CA TYR A 156 -6.34 -18.76 12.71
C TYR A 156 -6.66 -17.58 11.82
N VAL A 157 -6.97 -16.44 12.45
CA VAL A 157 -7.32 -15.19 11.78
C VAL A 157 -6.44 -14.08 12.34
N SER A 158 -5.66 -13.41 11.51
CA SER A 158 -4.71 -12.40 11.97
C SER A 158 -4.62 -11.22 11.03
N LYS A 159 -4.00 -10.12 11.52
CA LYS A 159 -3.64 -8.99 10.65
C LYS A 159 -2.64 -9.41 9.57
N ASN A 160 -1.74 -10.35 9.87
CA ASN A 160 -0.73 -10.84 8.93
C ASN A 160 -1.29 -11.70 7.80
N ASN A 161 -2.41 -12.41 8.01
CA ASN A 161 -3.12 -13.15 6.97
C ASN A 161 -4.33 -12.37 6.41
N PHE A 162 -4.35 -11.06 6.58
CA PHE A 162 -5.39 -10.15 6.07
C PHE A 162 -6.82 -10.48 6.53
N GLY A 163 -6.97 -11.09 7.72
CA GLY A 163 -8.27 -11.48 8.25
C GLY A 163 -8.91 -12.70 7.55
N VAL A 164 -8.16 -13.39 6.71
CA VAL A 164 -8.58 -14.66 6.10
C VAL A 164 -8.36 -15.79 7.10
N GLY A 165 -9.36 -16.64 7.29
CA GLY A 165 -9.25 -17.78 8.18
C GLY A 165 -8.36 -18.87 7.57
N GLN A 166 -7.24 -19.16 8.21
CA GLN A 166 -6.38 -20.32 7.87
C GLN A 166 -6.72 -21.50 8.76
N LYS A 167 -7.01 -22.65 8.17
CA LYS A 167 -7.25 -23.90 8.92
C LYS A 167 -5.96 -24.28 9.66
N VAL A 168 -6.08 -24.51 10.99
CA VAL A 168 -4.94 -24.90 11.82
C VAL A 168 -4.65 -26.38 11.69
N ASP A 169 -5.65 -27.20 12.00
CA ASP A 169 -5.59 -28.67 11.93
C ASP A 169 -6.99 -29.26 12.13
N GLU A 170 -7.06 -30.60 12.17
CA GLU A 170 -8.28 -31.33 12.55
C GLU A 170 -8.23 -31.69 14.03
N TYR A 171 -9.34 -31.43 14.72
CA TYR A 171 -9.48 -31.65 16.16
C TYR A 171 -10.72 -32.48 16.46
N THR A 172 -10.60 -33.35 17.46
CA THR A 172 -11.72 -34.15 17.97
C THR A 172 -12.34 -33.59 19.26
N ASP A 173 -11.63 -32.68 19.90
CA ASP A 173 -12.07 -31.91 21.08
C ASP A 173 -11.34 -30.56 21.15
N LEU A 174 -11.57 -29.79 22.21
CA LEU A 174 -10.92 -28.50 22.44
C LEU A 174 -9.82 -28.55 23.51
N SER A 175 -9.21 -29.72 23.75
CA SER A 175 -8.20 -29.89 24.81
C SER A 175 -6.95 -29.03 24.65
N PHE A 176 -6.68 -28.52 23.42
CA PHE A 176 -5.62 -27.56 23.15
C PHE A 176 -5.84 -26.19 23.82
N LEU A 177 -7.06 -25.89 24.29
CA LEU A 177 -7.38 -24.67 25.07
C LEU A 177 -7.00 -24.79 26.54
N LYS A 178 -6.64 -25.99 27.05
CA LYS A 178 -6.15 -26.14 28.40
C LYS A 178 -4.90 -25.31 28.63
N LYS A 179 -4.73 -24.75 29.82
CA LYS A 179 -3.61 -23.89 30.19
C LYS A 179 -2.24 -24.52 29.85
N GLU A 180 -2.09 -25.82 30.09
CA GLU A 180 -0.85 -26.57 29.81
C GLU A 180 -0.58 -26.80 28.33
N HIS A 181 -1.59 -26.75 27.47
CA HIS A 181 -1.47 -27.05 26.03
C HIS A 181 -1.53 -25.81 25.15
N PHE A 182 -2.12 -24.73 25.67
CA PHE A 182 -2.44 -23.54 24.87
C PHE A 182 -1.22 -22.89 24.24
N SER A 183 -0.12 -22.76 24.99
CA SER A 183 1.11 -22.15 24.46
C SER A 183 1.74 -22.98 23.33
N ALA A 184 1.74 -24.33 23.46
CA ALA A 184 2.19 -25.21 22.38
C ALA A 184 1.29 -25.12 21.14
N PHE A 185 -0.01 -24.98 21.33
CA PHE A 185 -0.96 -24.72 20.26
C PHE A 185 -0.66 -23.41 19.54
N ILE A 186 -0.39 -22.31 20.26
CA ILE A 186 -0.04 -21.03 19.68
C ILE A 186 1.27 -21.08 18.91
N GLU A 187 2.30 -21.79 19.38
CA GLU A 187 3.54 -22.00 18.61
C GLU A 187 3.27 -22.72 17.27
N LYS A 188 2.40 -23.71 17.25
CA LYS A 188 1.96 -24.36 16.00
C LYS A 188 1.23 -23.39 15.08
N VAL A 189 0.33 -22.56 15.61
CA VAL A 189 -0.40 -21.54 14.86
C VAL A 189 0.55 -20.53 14.21
N LYS A 190 1.58 -20.07 14.93
CA LYS A 190 2.59 -19.13 14.41
C LYS A 190 3.43 -19.69 13.26
N GLN A 191 3.53 -21.02 13.15
CA GLN A 191 4.23 -21.66 12.04
C GLN A 191 3.39 -21.71 10.75
N LEU A 192 2.09 -21.41 10.83
CA LEU A 192 1.24 -21.28 9.65
C LEU A 192 1.70 -20.06 8.82
N SER A 193 2.34 -20.34 7.70
CA SER A 193 2.74 -19.31 6.74
C SER A 193 1.96 -19.50 5.44
N LEU A 194 1.49 -18.39 4.88
CA LEU A 194 0.98 -18.38 3.52
C LEU A 194 2.16 -18.46 2.55
N SER A 195 2.01 -19.21 1.47
CA SER A 195 2.95 -19.17 0.36
C SER A 195 2.98 -17.79 -0.27
N GLN A 196 4.09 -17.41 -0.91
CA GLN A 196 4.20 -16.10 -1.59
C GLN A 196 3.08 -15.88 -2.60
N ASN A 197 2.66 -16.95 -3.30
CA ASN A 197 1.59 -16.88 -4.29
C ASN A 197 0.20 -16.62 -3.66
N GLU A 198 -0.07 -17.18 -2.49
CA GLU A 198 -1.30 -16.88 -1.73
C GLU A 198 -1.29 -15.47 -1.18
N ILE A 199 -0.16 -15.01 -0.66
CA ILE A 199 0.01 -13.62 -0.20
C ILE A 199 -0.25 -12.65 -1.37
N ASP A 200 0.32 -12.90 -2.54
CA ASP A 200 0.18 -12.03 -3.71
C ASP A 200 -1.29 -11.98 -4.19
N LYS A 201 -2.00 -13.10 -4.22
CA LYS A 201 -3.44 -13.15 -4.53
C LYS A 201 -4.30 -12.40 -3.49
N LEU A 202 -4.01 -12.56 -2.21
CA LEU A 202 -4.72 -11.85 -1.14
C LEU A 202 -4.47 -10.34 -1.21
N LYS A 203 -3.25 -9.92 -1.49
CA LYS A 203 -2.92 -8.51 -1.73
C LYS A 203 -3.73 -7.93 -2.88
N GLU A 204 -3.72 -8.61 -4.02
CA GLU A 204 -4.48 -8.19 -5.20
C GLU A 204 -5.97 -8.01 -4.90
N ARG A 205 -6.58 -8.98 -4.23
CA ARG A 205 -7.99 -8.92 -3.83
C ARG A 205 -8.26 -7.72 -2.90
N ARG A 206 -7.38 -7.50 -1.91
CA ARG A 206 -7.50 -6.34 -1.00
C ARG A 206 -7.35 -5.01 -1.71
N GLU A 207 -6.48 -4.93 -2.68
CA GLU A 207 -6.31 -3.72 -3.48
C GLU A 207 -7.56 -3.33 -4.26
N GLN A 208 -8.27 -4.31 -4.82
CA GLN A 208 -9.55 -4.09 -5.47
C GLN A 208 -10.63 -3.62 -4.50
N GLU A 209 -10.70 -4.25 -3.31
CA GLU A 209 -11.61 -3.87 -2.24
C GLU A 209 -11.40 -2.43 -1.78
N ILE A 210 -10.13 -2.04 -1.56
CA ILE A 210 -9.76 -0.68 -1.15
C ILE A 210 -10.20 0.34 -2.19
N THR A 211 -9.90 0.12 -3.46
CA THR A 211 -10.30 1.03 -4.54
C THR A 211 -11.83 1.17 -4.62
N ALA A 212 -12.57 0.06 -4.55
CA ALA A 212 -14.03 0.08 -4.57
C ALA A 212 -14.61 0.83 -3.36
N SER A 213 -14.05 0.61 -2.16
CA SER A 213 -14.48 1.28 -0.93
C SER A 213 -14.18 2.79 -0.95
N LEU A 214 -13.03 3.20 -1.47
CA LEU A 214 -12.66 4.61 -1.60
C LEU A 214 -13.56 5.35 -2.58
N VAL A 215 -13.83 4.76 -3.76
CA VAL A 215 -14.75 5.33 -4.74
C VAL A 215 -16.16 5.46 -4.15
N LYS A 216 -16.62 4.43 -3.44
CA LYS A 216 -17.93 4.46 -2.75
C LYS A 216 -17.96 5.58 -1.70
N LEU A 217 -16.96 5.63 -0.83
CA LEU A 217 -16.87 6.64 0.23
C LEU A 217 -16.88 8.06 -0.32
N ASN A 218 -16.09 8.36 -1.37
CA ASN A 218 -16.10 9.67 -2.00
C ASN A 218 -17.48 10.04 -2.55
N ASN A 219 -18.14 9.10 -3.27
CA ASN A 219 -19.49 9.31 -3.79
C ASN A 219 -20.50 9.54 -2.67
N ASP A 220 -20.43 8.79 -1.58
CA ASP A 220 -21.35 8.88 -0.46
C ASP A 220 -21.17 10.21 0.32
N ILE A 221 -19.91 10.65 0.52
CA ILE A 221 -19.64 11.95 1.13
C ILE A 221 -20.09 13.08 0.19
N PHE A 222 -19.78 13.00 -1.10
CA PHE A 222 -20.15 14.04 -2.07
C PHE A 222 -21.67 14.20 -2.22
N LYS A 223 -22.42 13.09 -2.23
CA LYS A 223 -23.88 13.12 -2.42
C LYS A 223 -24.66 13.45 -1.15
N SER A 224 -24.19 12.94 0.00
CA SER A 224 -24.95 12.97 1.25
C SER A 224 -24.56 14.12 2.15
N GLU A 225 -23.33 14.63 2.05
CA GLU A 225 -22.78 15.64 2.95
C GLU A 225 -22.48 16.93 2.20
N LYS A 226 -23.40 17.90 2.31
CA LYS A 226 -23.31 19.19 1.62
C LYS A 226 -22.35 20.12 2.34
N GLY A 227 -21.73 21.04 1.60
CA GLY A 227 -20.90 22.14 2.16
C GLY A 227 -19.48 21.76 2.53
N LEU A 228 -19.02 20.54 2.20
CA LEU A 228 -17.62 20.13 2.36
C LEU A 228 -16.83 20.45 1.11
N SER A 229 -15.77 21.24 1.26
CA SER A 229 -14.78 21.42 0.19
C SER A 229 -14.01 20.15 -0.07
N GLU A 230 -13.28 20.11 -1.16
CA GLU A 230 -12.41 18.96 -1.52
C GLU A 230 -11.33 18.73 -0.46
N ASN A 231 -10.73 19.82 0.06
CA ASN A 231 -9.75 19.75 1.14
C ASN A 231 -10.37 19.23 2.44
N ASP A 232 -11.58 19.67 2.80
CA ASP A 232 -12.25 19.20 4.01
C ASP A 232 -12.46 17.69 3.99
N ARG A 233 -12.83 17.12 2.84
CA ARG A 233 -12.99 15.67 2.69
C ARG A 233 -11.69 14.93 2.96
N VAL A 234 -10.57 15.41 2.42
CA VAL A 234 -9.24 14.85 2.68
C VAL A 234 -8.88 14.96 4.16
N TYR A 235 -9.04 16.13 4.77
CA TYR A 235 -8.72 16.34 6.18
C TYR A 235 -9.59 15.50 7.12
N LEU A 236 -10.87 15.31 6.81
CA LEU A 236 -11.76 14.45 7.57
C LEU A 236 -11.33 12.96 7.50
N VAL A 237 -10.89 12.48 6.33
CA VAL A 237 -10.34 11.12 6.21
C VAL A 237 -9.03 10.98 6.98
N VAL A 238 -8.09 11.92 6.83
CA VAL A 238 -6.82 11.93 7.57
C VAL A 238 -7.06 11.94 9.07
N ALA A 239 -7.91 12.85 9.56
CA ALA A 239 -8.23 12.99 10.97
C ALA A 239 -8.92 11.73 11.53
N SER A 240 -9.88 11.16 10.80
CA SER A 240 -10.59 9.95 11.21
C SER A 240 -9.65 8.76 11.33
N ILE A 241 -8.75 8.58 10.37
CA ILE A 241 -7.74 7.53 10.43
C ILE A 241 -6.81 7.75 11.64
N MET A 242 -6.23 8.95 11.79
CA MET A 242 -5.34 9.25 12.92
C MET A 242 -6.02 9.03 14.28
N ALA A 243 -7.25 9.51 14.45
CA ALA A 243 -7.99 9.35 15.70
C ALA A 243 -8.32 7.89 16.04
N THR A 244 -8.42 7.02 15.05
CA THR A 244 -8.76 5.60 15.24
C THR A 244 -7.56 4.66 15.28
N LEU A 245 -6.32 5.14 15.04
CA LEU A 245 -5.13 4.30 15.15
C LEU A 245 -4.82 3.94 16.61
N GLY A 246 -4.87 4.92 17.50
CA GLY A 246 -4.52 4.74 18.90
C GLY A 246 -3.04 4.34 19.12
N ASP A 247 -2.67 4.23 20.38
CA ASP A 247 -1.38 3.68 20.83
C ASP A 247 -1.57 3.07 22.22
N VAL A 248 -1.95 1.81 22.25
CA VAL A 248 -2.32 1.12 23.50
C VAL A 248 -1.16 0.96 24.45
N GLU A 249 0.06 0.81 23.93
CA GLU A 249 1.29 0.74 24.75
C GLU A 249 1.52 2.03 25.56
N ASN A 250 1.10 3.17 25.02
CA ASN A 250 1.14 4.48 25.65
C ASN A 250 -0.22 4.92 26.22
N ASN A 251 -1.18 4.00 26.45
CA ASN A 251 -2.52 4.26 26.99
C ASN A 251 -3.38 5.22 26.15
N VAL A 252 -3.14 5.30 24.85
CA VAL A 252 -3.98 6.06 23.93
C VAL A 252 -4.92 5.11 23.19
N TYR A 253 -6.16 5.07 23.62
CA TYR A 253 -7.19 4.22 23.00
C TYR A 253 -7.74 4.85 21.71
N PRO A 254 -8.07 4.03 20.69
CA PRO A 254 -8.73 4.51 19.47
C PRO A 254 -10.03 5.29 19.75
N LEU A 255 -10.29 6.30 18.95
CA LEU A 255 -11.62 6.95 18.94
C LEU A 255 -12.67 5.98 18.40
N THR A 256 -13.79 5.88 19.11
CA THR A 256 -14.92 5.03 18.73
C THR A 256 -16.12 5.85 18.29
N LYS A 257 -17.08 5.23 17.60
CA LYS A 257 -18.34 5.89 17.22
C LYS A 257 -19.14 6.38 18.43
N ALA A 258 -19.04 5.69 19.56
CA ALA A 258 -19.73 6.01 20.80
C ALA A 258 -19.15 7.24 21.52
N ASP A 259 -17.90 7.59 21.26
CA ASP A 259 -17.26 8.77 21.84
C ASP A 259 -17.81 10.07 21.25
N LEU A 260 -18.28 10.05 19.99
CA LEU A 260 -18.88 11.18 19.30
C LEU A 260 -20.37 11.28 19.63
N LYS A 261 -20.73 12.26 20.44
CA LYS A 261 -22.08 12.42 21.01
C LYS A 261 -22.91 13.52 20.34
N SER A 262 -22.35 14.18 19.33
CA SER A 262 -22.98 15.30 18.61
C SER A 262 -23.43 16.42 19.56
N SER A 263 -22.58 16.72 20.55
CA SER A 263 -22.82 17.81 21.51
C SER A 263 -22.62 19.17 20.84
N ASN A 264 -23.51 20.12 21.14
CA ASN A 264 -23.37 21.51 20.76
C ASN A 264 -22.67 22.36 21.84
N GLU A 265 -22.18 21.73 22.93
CA GLU A 265 -21.47 22.41 24.00
C GLU A 265 -20.10 22.89 23.53
N ARG A 266 -19.78 24.12 23.86
CA ARG A 266 -18.49 24.75 23.53
C ARG A 266 -17.34 23.94 24.12
N ASN A 267 -16.29 23.66 23.33
CA ASN A 267 -15.14 22.84 23.66
C ASN A 267 -15.46 21.36 23.91
N ASN A 268 -16.67 20.88 23.58
CA ASN A 268 -17.09 19.50 23.71
C ASN A 268 -17.88 19.01 22.50
N THR A 269 -17.66 19.63 21.35
CA THR A 269 -18.18 19.18 20.05
C THR A 269 -17.46 17.91 19.62
N ASP A 270 -18.03 17.22 18.65
CA ASP A 270 -17.37 16.02 18.06
C ASP A 270 -15.98 16.38 17.46
N GLY A 271 -15.84 17.57 16.88
CA GLY A 271 -14.56 18.08 16.40
C GLY A 271 -13.54 18.27 17.51
N ASP A 272 -13.96 18.86 18.65
CA ASP A 272 -13.07 19.05 19.81
C ASP A 272 -12.59 17.70 20.38
N ILE A 273 -13.49 16.72 20.43
CA ILE A 273 -13.16 15.36 20.88
C ILE A 273 -12.15 14.71 19.96
N MET A 274 -12.35 14.84 18.63
CA MET A 274 -11.42 14.28 17.63
C MET A 274 -10.06 14.96 17.68
N VAL A 275 -9.99 16.29 17.80
CA VAL A 275 -8.73 17.04 17.95
C VAL A 275 -7.95 16.57 19.17
N ARG A 276 -8.57 16.50 20.35
CA ARG A 276 -7.91 16.01 21.58
C ARG A 276 -7.39 14.57 21.43
N LYS A 277 -8.13 13.72 20.73
CA LYS A 277 -7.71 12.35 20.48
C LYS A 277 -6.48 12.28 19.56
N ILE A 278 -6.46 13.10 18.51
CA ILE A 278 -5.32 13.24 17.60
C ILE A 278 -4.10 13.79 18.34
N GLU A 279 -4.26 14.83 19.16
CA GLU A 279 -3.17 15.37 19.98
C GLU A 279 -2.56 14.30 20.89
N SER A 280 -3.39 13.54 21.60
CA SER A 280 -2.93 12.44 22.46
C SER A 280 -2.19 11.36 21.68
N PHE A 281 -2.65 11.02 20.48
CA PHE A 281 -1.99 10.06 19.60
C PHE A 281 -0.62 10.57 19.12
N LEU A 282 -0.55 11.84 18.69
CA LEU A 282 0.71 12.45 18.24
C LEU A 282 1.73 12.62 19.37
N ASP A 283 1.26 12.89 20.60
CA ASP A 283 2.11 12.93 21.80
C ASP A 283 2.70 11.53 22.11
N ALA A 284 1.89 10.48 22.02
CA ALA A 284 2.38 9.11 22.18
C ALA A 284 3.44 8.73 21.13
N LYS A 285 3.32 9.27 19.92
CA LYS A 285 4.34 9.10 18.86
C LYS A 285 5.58 9.98 19.05
N LYS A 286 5.63 10.82 20.09
CA LYS A 286 6.77 11.69 20.43
C LYS A 286 7.19 12.63 19.30
N LEU A 287 6.21 13.14 18.54
CA LEU A 287 6.49 14.11 17.50
C LEU A 287 7.09 15.40 18.08
N PRO A 288 8.00 16.06 17.36
CA PRO A 288 8.45 17.40 17.72
C PRO A 288 7.26 18.36 17.86
N LYS A 289 7.30 19.24 18.87
CA LYS A 289 6.19 20.11 19.23
C LYS A 289 5.69 20.95 18.04
N ASP A 290 6.60 21.60 17.31
CA ASP A 290 6.23 22.48 16.18
C ASP A 290 5.52 21.69 15.06
N LYS A 291 5.94 20.46 14.81
CA LYS A 291 5.31 19.55 13.85
C LYS A 291 3.90 19.15 14.33
N LYS A 292 3.79 18.74 15.61
CA LYS A 292 2.49 18.40 16.20
C LYS A 292 1.53 19.59 16.09
N ASP A 293 1.98 20.78 16.52
CA ASP A 293 1.17 21.99 16.52
C ASP A 293 0.70 22.37 15.10
N LEU A 294 1.55 22.19 14.08
CA LEU A 294 1.17 22.41 12.69
C LEU A 294 0.09 21.43 12.22
N ILE A 295 0.26 20.14 12.49
CA ILE A 295 -0.70 19.07 12.12
C ILE A 295 -2.05 19.36 12.78
N VAL A 296 -2.03 19.55 14.10
CA VAL A 296 -3.24 19.81 14.90
C VAL A 296 -3.96 21.06 14.40
N ARG A 297 -3.25 22.17 14.22
CA ARG A 297 -3.84 23.43 13.73
C ARG A 297 -4.45 23.26 12.34
N THR A 298 -3.77 22.55 11.44
CA THR A 298 -4.27 22.33 10.08
C THR A 298 -5.58 21.54 10.09
N LEU A 299 -5.65 20.46 10.89
CA LEU A 299 -6.87 19.66 11.02
C LEU A 299 -7.96 20.38 11.81
N GLN A 300 -7.60 21.11 12.87
CA GLN A 300 -8.53 21.84 13.72
C GLN A 300 -9.33 22.86 12.92
N ASN A 301 -8.73 23.56 11.96
CA ASN A 301 -9.42 24.52 11.11
C ASN A 301 -10.64 23.94 10.38
N THR A 302 -10.61 22.67 10.02
CA THR A 302 -11.77 21.96 9.45
C THR A 302 -12.62 21.32 10.56
N LEU A 303 -12.01 20.60 11.50
CA LEU A 303 -12.73 19.79 12.47
C LEU A 303 -13.62 20.60 13.44
N THR A 304 -13.25 21.83 13.76
CA THR A 304 -13.99 22.66 14.75
C THR A 304 -14.90 23.69 14.11
N THR A 305 -15.18 23.60 12.79
CA THR A 305 -16.13 24.49 12.14
C THR A 305 -17.58 24.20 12.58
N ASP A 306 -18.37 25.24 12.80
CA ASP A 306 -19.75 25.12 13.30
C ASP A 306 -20.62 24.27 12.38
N ASN A 307 -20.48 24.41 11.05
CA ASN A 307 -21.32 23.73 10.09
C ASN A 307 -21.23 22.19 10.16
N ILE A 308 -20.05 21.62 10.44
CA ILE A 308 -19.89 20.16 10.53
C ILE A 308 -20.15 19.60 11.92
N ASN A 309 -20.07 20.45 12.96
CA ASN A 309 -20.29 20.04 14.35
C ASN A 309 -21.75 20.20 14.80
N LYS A 310 -22.54 21.08 14.15
CA LYS A 310 -23.93 21.27 14.48
C LYS A 310 -24.73 20.00 14.26
N ALA A 311 -25.45 19.58 15.29
CA ALA A 311 -26.33 18.42 15.19
C ALA A 311 -27.60 18.78 14.42
N ASP A 312 -27.73 18.27 13.20
CA ASP A 312 -28.96 18.27 12.42
C ASP A 312 -29.55 16.85 12.48
N ASP A 313 -30.83 16.72 12.76
CA ASP A 313 -31.50 15.41 12.94
C ASP A 313 -30.87 14.50 14.00
N GLY A 314 -30.27 15.09 15.06
CA GLY A 314 -29.71 14.37 16.19
C GLY A 314 -28.24 13.94 16.05
N GLU A 315 -27.63 14.09 14.89
CA GLU A 315 -26.20 13.77 14.67
C GLU A 315 -25.45 14.89 13.92
N SER A 316 -24.20 15.14 14.35
CA SER A 316 -23.31 16.06 13.64
C SER A 316 -22.89 15.50 12.27
N GLN A 317 -22.63 16.38 11.32
CA GLN A 317 -22.08 15.98 10.02
C GLN A 317 -20.73 15.27 10.19
N LEU A 318 -19.88 15.76 11.09
CA LEU A 318 -18.59 15.15 11.41
C LEU A 318 -18.75 13.70 11.86
N LYS A 319 -19.69 13.40 12.77
CA LYS A 319 -19.96 12.05 13.23
C LYS A 319 -20.44 11.14 12.09
N ARG A 320 -21.36 11.62 11.25
CA ARG A 320 -21.83 10.84 10.09
C ARG A 320 -20.69 10.50 9.12
N VAL A 321 -19.82 11.46 8.81
CA VAL A 321 -18.66 11.25 7.93
C VAL A 321 -17.65 10.30 8.59
N PHE A 322 -17.35 10.49 9.88
CA PHE A 322 -16.47 9.60 10.64
C PHE A 322 -16.96 8.15 10.60
N ILE A 323 -18.26 7.91 10.84
CA ILE A 323 -18.84 6.58 10.79
C ILE A 323 -18.65 5.94 9.41
N LYS A 324 -18.91 6.69 8.33
CA LYS A 324 -18.70 6.20 6.95
C LYS A 324 -17.24 5.83 6.68
N ILE A 325 -16.29 6.68 7.12
CA ILE A 325 -14.85 6.42 6.95
C ILE A 325 -14.42 5.16 7.71
N VAL A 326 -14.84 5.02 8.96
CA VAL A 326 -14.49 3.87 9.79
C VAL A 326 -15.11 2.58 9.25
N ASP A 327 -16.38 2.61 8.81
CA ASP A 327 -17.06 1.45 8.26
C ASP A 327 -16.50 0.99 6.91
N ASP A 328 -16.20 1.94 6.01
CA ASP A 328 -15.74 1.63 4.66
C ASP A 328 -14.23 1.37 4.59
N LEU A 329 -13.40 2.04 5.39
CA LEU A 329 -11.95 1.97 5.33
C LEU A 329 -11.29 1.28 6.53
N GLY A 330 -11.92 1.26 7.70
CA GLY A 330 -11.30 0.83 8.95
C GLY A 330 -10.66 -0.56 8.88
N VAL A 331 -11.28 -1.51 8.19
CA VAL A 331 -10.75 -2.86 7.99
C VAL A 331 -9.40 -2.84 7.23
N TYR A 332 -9.20 -1.91 6.32
CA TYR A 332 -8.01 -1.91 5.47
C TYR A 332 -6.80 -1.31 6.16
N TYR A 333 -6.93 -0.17 6.81
CA TYR A 333 -5.80 0.46 7.47
C TYR A 333 -5.44 -0.17 8.83
N LYS A 334 -6.36 -0.88 9.47
CA LYS A 334 -6.06 -1.60 10.72
C LYS A 334 -5.51 -3.00 10.50
N ILE A 335 -5.94 -3.71 9.44
CA ILE A 335 -5.55 -5.10 9.17
C ILE A 335 -4.38 -5.18 8.17
N GLY A 336 -4.17 -4.19 7.31
CA GLY A 336 -3.31 -4.33 6.13
C GLY A 336 -2.22 -3.30 5.95
N LEU A 337 -1.63 -2.74 7.02
CA LEU A 337 -0.60 -1.69 6.95
C LEU A 337 0.66 -2.04 6.14
N ASN A 338 0.89 -3.32 5.82
CA ASN A 338 2.04 -3.78 5.04
C ASN A 338 1.75 -3.91 3.53
N THR A 339 0.59 -3.49 3.06
CA THR A 339 0.21 -3.51 1.66
C THR A 339 0.17 -2.10 1.09
N ASP A 340 0.01 -2.01 -0.21
CA ASP A 340 -0.11 -0.76 -0.98
C ASP A 340 -1.40 0.05 -0.66
N PHE A 341 -2.01 -0.17 0.53
CA PHE A 341 -3.19 0.56 1.00
C PHE A 341 -2.95 2.06 0.97
N THR A 342 -1.84 2.50 1.54
CA THR A 342 -1.47 3.91 1.59
C THR A 342 -1.31 4.49 0.19
N GLY A 343 -0.59 3.83 -0.70
CA GLY A 343 -0.43 4.27 -2.08
C GLY A 343 -1.78 4.40 -2.81
N LYS A 344 -2.69 3.44 -2.61
CA LYS A 344 -4.03 3.49 -3.22
C LYS A 344 -4.94 4.52 -2.57
N LEU A 345 -4.95 4.60 -1.23
CA LEU A 345 -5.64 5.66 -0.52
C LEU A 345 -5.24 7.03 -1.07
N PHE A 346 -3.94 7.27 -1.19
CA PHE A 346 -3.43 8.54 -1.69
C PHE A 346 -3.77 8.78 -3.16
N ASN A 347 -3.65 7.77 -4.02
CA ASN A 347 -4.05 7.89 -5.42
C ASN A 347 -5.51 8.31 -5.58
N GLU A 348 -6.42 7.72 -4.81
CA GLU A 348 -7.83 8.09 -4.83
C GLU A 348 -8.08 9.47 -4.20
N MET A 349 -7.45 9.76 -3.05
CA MET A 349 -7.60 11.06 -2.38
C MET A 349 -7.04 12.21 -3.22
N TYR A 350 -6.01 11.99 -4.03
CA TYR A 350 -5.56 12.97 -5.02
C TYR A 350 -6.65 13.33 -6.03
N SER A 351 -7.47 12.35 -6.44
CA SER A 351 -8.59 12.62 -7.32
C SER A 351 -9.69 13.48 -6.68
N TRP A 352 -9.70 13.56 -5.33
CA TRP A 352 -10.66 14.36 -4.57
C TRP A 352 -10.23 15.81 -4.38
N LEU A 353 -8.96 16.13 -4.61
CA LEU A 353 -8.40 17.47 -4.35
C LEU A 353 -8.75 18.51 -5.43
N GLY A 354 -9.52 18.13 -6.46
CA GLY A 354 -9.98 19.07 -7.47
C GLY A 354 -8.86 19.79 -8.22
N PHE A 355 -7.69 19.18 -8.31
CA PHE A 355 -6.59 19.74 -9.06
C PHE A 355 -6.98 20.00 -10.51
N THR A 356 -6.58 21.15 -11.06
CA THR A 356 -6.65 21.43 -12.48
C THR A 356 -5.83 20.37 -13.24
N GLN A 357 -6.12 20.19 -14.55
CA GLN A 357 -5.36 19.24 -15.38
C GLN A 357 -3.85 19.50 -15.35
N ASP A 358 -3.45 20.78 -15.28
CA ASP A 358 -2.04 21.17 -15.18
C ASP A 358 -1.43 20.76 -13.83
N GLN A 359 -2.15 20.98 -12.73
CA GLN A 359 -1.71 20.52 -11.40
C GLN A 359 -1.66 18.99 -11.31
N LEU A 360 -2.59 18.28 -11.95
CA LEU A 360 -2.55 16.80 -12.04
C LEU A 360 -1.34 16.29 -12.81
N ASN A 361 -0.86 17.04 -13.81
CA ASN A 361 0.36 16.70 -14.53
C ASN A 361 1.62 16.87 -13.66
N ASP A 362 1.61 17.78 -12.69
CA ASP A 362 2.74 18.05 -11.79
C ASP A 362 2.72 17.16 -10.54
N VAL A 363 1.57 16.62 -10.15
CA VAL A 363 1.42 15.77 -8.96
C VAL A 363 1.22 14.32 -9.39
N VAL A 364 2.26 13.74 -10.00
CA VAL A 364 2.24 12.34 -10.45
C VAL A 364 2.86 11.44 -9.39
N LEU A 365 2.07 10.51 -8.85
CA LEU A 365 2.58 9.54 -7.88
C LEU A 365 3.48 8.51 -8.56
N THR A 366 4.68 8.35 -8.01
CA THR A 366 5.65 7.36 -8.50
C THR A 366 5.20 5.96 -8.14
N PRO A 367 5.08 5.02 -9.10
CA PRO A 367 4.76 3.64 -8.80
C PRO A 367 5.76 3.02 -7.81
N PRO A 368 5.33 2.17 -6.85
CA PRO A 368 6.22 1.64 -5.79
C PRO A 368 7.45 0.89 -6.32
N TYR A 369 7.33 0.15 -7.42
CA TYR A 369 8.45 -0.56 -8.03
C TYR A 369 9.47 0.40 -8.67
N VAL A 370 9.03 1.55 -9.19
CA VAL A 370 9.91 2.62 -9.68
C VAL A 370 10.58 3.35 -8.50
N ALA A 371 9.83 3.63 -7.43
CA ALA A 371 10.39 4.20 -6.21
C ALA A 371 11.51 3.32 -5.62
N THR A 372 11.31 2.00 -5.61
CA THR A 372 12.33 1.03 -5.20
C THR A 372 13.55 1.06 -6.14
N LEU A 373 13.32 1.17 -7.46
CA LEU A 373 14.41 1.31 -8.44
C LEU A 373 15.27 2.56 -8.14
N LEU A 374 14.63 3.72 -7.92
CA LEU A 374 15.34 4.96 -7.59
C LEU A 374 16.17 4.81 -6.32
N CYS A 375 15.61 4.22 -5.26
CA CYS A 375 16.35 3.97 -4.02
C CYS A 375 17.60 3.10 -4.25
N ARG A 376 17.48 2.04 -5.05
CA ARG A 376 18.58 1.12 -5.34
C ARG A 376 19.64 1.77 -6.24
N LEU A 377 19.24 2.61 -7.20
CA LEU A 377 20.14 3.39 -8.04
C LEU A 377 20.87 4.46 -7.24
N ALA A 378 20.20 5.14 -6.31
CA ALA A 378 20.80 6.07 -5.36
C ALA A 378 21.58 5.37 -4.22
N ARG A 379 21.74 4.04 -4.28
CA ARG A 379 22.49 3.21 -3.32
C ARG A 379 22.03 3.34 -1.88
N VAL A 380 20.74 3.59 -1.66
CA VAL A 380 20.14 3.70 -0.33
C VAL A 380 20.41 2.43 0.47
N ASN A 381 20.86 2.59 1.70
CA ASN A 381 21.17 1.52 2.64
C ASN A 381 20.88 1.97 4.10
N LYS A 382 21.06 1.10 5.09
CA LYS A 382 20.73 1.39 6.49
C LYS A 382 21.38 2.64 7.09
N ASP A 383 22.49 3.10 6.52
CA ASP A 383 23.27 4.23 7.04
C ASP A 383 23.06 5.52 6.22
N SER A 384 22.29 5.46 5.12
CA SER A 384 22.02 6.60 4.26
C SER A 384 21.15 7.66 4.94
N PHE A 385 21.38 8.92 4.58
CA PHE A 385 20.52 10.06 4.86
C PHE A 385 19.85 10.49 3.56
N VAL A 386 18.56 10.19 3.46
CA VAL A 386 17.79 10.33 2.22
C VAL A 386 16.91 11.57 2.27
N TRP A 387 16.96 12.40 1.24
CA TRP A 387 16.00 13.49 1.09
C TRP A 387 15.24 13.46 -0.24
N ASP A 388 14.08 14.15 -0.25
CA ASP A 388 13.16 14.29 -1.36
C ASP A 388 12.60 15.72 -1.38
N PHE A 389 12.86 16.48 -2.43
CA PHE A 389 12.51 17.90 -2.55
C PHE A 389 11.13 18.16 -3.17
N ALA A 390 10.42 17.13 -3.56
CA ALA A 390 9.04 17.19 -4.05
C ALA A 390 8.29 15.95 -3.55
N THR A 391 8.17 15.86 -2.23
CA THR A 391 7.80 14.64 -1.50
C THR A 391 6.43 14.10 -1.90
N GLY A 392 5.49 14.94 -2.32
CA GLY A 392 4.16 14.51 -2.62
C GLY A 392 3.53 13.77 -1.44
N SER A 393 3.05 12.56 -1.66
CA SER A 393 2.52 11.67 -0.60
C SER A 393 3.60 10.93 0.21
N ALA A 394 4.86 11.26 0.08
CA ALA A 394 6.02 10.58 0.66
C ALA A 394 6.28 9.15 0.14
N GLY A 395 5.76 8.79 -1.04
CA GLY A 395 5.92 7.44 -1.60
C GLY A 395 7.39 7.05 -1.81
N LEU A 396 8.24 7.97 -2.26
CA LEU A 396 9.69 7.76 -2.42
C LEU A 396 10.38 7.55 -1.06
N LEU A 397 10.05 8.35 -0.06
CA LEU A 397 10.63 8.21 1.30
C LEU A 397 10.17 6.92 1.99
N VAL A 398 8.93 6.49 1.78
CA VAL A 398 8.45 5.18 2.25
C VAL A 398 9.26 4.05 1.60
N ALA A 399 9.51 4.12 0.29
CA ALA A 399 10.36 3.15 -0.40
C ALA A 399 11.79 3.14 0.15
N ALA A 400 12.38 4.32 0.37
CA ALA A 400 13.70 4.46 0.97
C ALA A 400 13.75 3.86 2.39
N MET A 401 12.78 4.18 3.24
CA MET A 401 12.66 3.61 4.59
C MET A 401 12.60 2.08 4.55
N ASN A 402 11.82 1.50 3.65
CA ASN A 402 11.70 0.06 3.50
C ASN A 402 13.01 -0.60 3.05
N GLU A 403 13.73 -0.03 2.08
CA GLU A 403 15.06 -0.52 1.65
C GLU A 403 16.08 -0.41 2.79
N MET A 404 16.08 0.69 3.55
CA MET A 404 16.96 0.89 4.71
C MET A 404 16.69 -0.12 5.82
N LEU A 405 15.41 -0.35 6.18
CA LEU A 405 15.01 -1.34 7.19
C LEU A 405 15.33 -2.77 6.75
N ALA A 406 15.13 -3.10 5.46
CA ALA A 406 15.49 -4.40 4.91
C ALA A 406 17.00 -4.63 4.96
N ASP A 407 17.83 -3.63 4.63
CA ASP A 407 19.29 -3.69 4.72
C ASP A 407 19.76 -3.82 6.18
N ALA A 408 19.14 -3.07 7.09
CA ALA A 408 19.41 -3.19 8.54
C ALA A 408 19.12 -4.61 9.05
N LYS A 409 17.95 -5.16 8.73
CA LYS A 409 17.55 -6.53 9.10
C LYS A 409 18.51 -7.59 8.55
N LYS A 410 19.05 -7.39 7.34
CA LYS A 410 20.03 -8.30 6.74
C LYS A 410 21.39 -8.25 7.43
N LYS A 411 21.83 -7.05 7.84
CA LYS A 411 23.20 -6.80 8.34
C LYS A 411 23.32 -6.86 9.86
N ILE A 412 22.28 -6.51 10.61
CA ILE A 412 22.31 -6.45 12.07
C ILE A 412 21.71 -7.73 12.65
N LYS A 413 22.46 -8.44 13.49
CA LYS A 413 22.07 -9.72 14.10
C LYS A 413 21.40 -9.55 15.46
N SER A 414 21.79 -8.52 16.24
CA SER A 414 21.21 -8.25 17.54
C SER A 414 19.81 -7.65 17.41
N PRO A 415 18.77 -8.22 18.05
CA PRO A 415 17.42 -7.64 18.04
C PRO A 415 17.37 -6.22 18.65
N GLU A 416 18.13 -5.96 19.69
CA GLU A 416 18.18 -4.65 20.36
C GLU A 416 18.82 -3.59 19.46
N GLU A 417 19.95 -3.92 18.83
CA GLU A 417 20.63 -3.05 17.89
C GLU A 417 19.75 -2.78 16.64
N LEU A 418 19.06 -3.80 16.15
CA LEU A 418 18.12 -3.67 15.04
C LEU A 418 16.96 -2.75 15.39
N ALA A 419 16.39 -2.88 16.60
CA ALA A 419 15.32 -2.01 17.06
C ALA A 419 15.79 -0.56 17.17
N ARG A 420 16.99 -0.32 17.76
CA ARG A 420 17.59 1.02 17.84
C ARG A 420 17.84 1.61 16.47
N LYS A 421 18.46 0.84 15.54
CA LYS A 421 18.72 1.31 14.17
C LYS A 421 17.45 1.60 13.40
N SER A 422 16.42 0.78 13.57
CA SER A 422 15.11 1.01 12.96
C SER A 422 14.46 2.31 13.44
N ALA A 423 14.58 2.61 14.73
CA ALA A 423 14.10 3.88 15.29
C ALA A 423 14.90 5.07 14.76
N GLU A 424 16.24 4.94 14.67
CA GLU A 424 17.12 5.98 14.11
C GLU A 424 16.80 6.29 12.63
N ILE A 425 16.64 5.26 11.79
CA ILE A 425 16.24 5.41 10.37
C ILE A 425 14.98 6.27 10.28
N LYS A 426 13.96 5.90 11.05
CA LYS A 426 12.66 6.58 11.03
C LYS A 426 12.74 8.02 11.55
N ALA A 427 13.49 8.25 12.64
CA ALA A 427 13.53 9.55 13.30
C ALA A 427 14.45 10.57 12.61
N ASN A 428 15.58 10.13 12.03
CA ASN A 428 16.68 11.04 11.70
C ASN A 428 17.17 10.95 10.25
N GLN A 429 16.92 9.85 9.54
CA GLN A 429 17.61 9.58 8.27
C GLN A 429 16.75 9.86 7.01
N LEU A 430 15.55 10.38 7.17
CA LEU A 430 14.65 10.71 6.07
C LEU A 430 14.23 12.19 6.17
N LEU A 431 14.25 12.91 5.05
CA LEU A 431 13.78 14.30 4.98
C LEU A 431 12.99 14.52 3.69
N GLY A 432 11.78 15.06 3.82
CA GLY A 432 10.93 15.42 2.71
C GLY A 432 10.47 16.87 2.77
N LEU A 433 10.35 17.50 1.60
CA LEU A 433 9.82 18.86 1.46
C LEU A 433 8.58 18.84 0.59
N GLU A 434 7.47 19.45 1.07
CA GLU A 434 6.22 19.57 0.33
C GLU A 434 5.63 20.98 0.57
N ILE A 435 5.37 21.67 -0.52
CA ILE A 435 4.87 23.07 -0.46
C ILE A 435 3.35 23.13 -0.23
N LEU A 436 2.60 22.17 -0.76
CA LEU A 436 1.14 22.13 -0.66
C LEU A 436 0.71 21.54 0.68
N SER A 437 0.05 22.32 1.53
CA SER A 437 -0.30 21.90 2.90
C SER A 437 -1.23 20.68 2.96
N ASN A 438 -2.17 20.53 2.02
CA ASN A 438 -3.04 19.35 1.92
C ASN A 438 -2.27 18.09 1.53
N VAL A 439 -1.32 18.21 0.60
CA VAL A 439 -0.44 17.11 0.18
C VAL A 439 0.55 16.77 1.30
N TYR A 440 1.09 17.77 1.98
CA TYR A 440 1.90 17.61 3.19
C TYR A 440 1.17 16.76 4.27
N MET A 441 -0.12 17.05 4.52
CA MET A 441 -0.90 16.26 5.49
C MET A 441 -1.05 14.80 5.09
N LEU A 442 -1.19 14.54 3.78
CA LEU A 442 -1.20 13.16 3.26
C LEU A 442 0.17 12.48 3.45
N ALA A 443 1.26 13.19 3.17
CA ALA A 443 2.60 12.67 3.39
C ALA A 443 2.84 12.30 4.87
N VAL A 444 2.45 13.17 5.78
CA VAL A 444 2.54 12.93 7.23
C VAL A 444 1.73 11.70 7.64
N LEU A 445 0.48 11.59 7.17
CA LEU A 445 -0.35 10.42 7.45
C LEU A 445 0.30 9.14 6.91
N ASN A 446 0.82 9.16 5.68
CA ASN A 446 1.48 8.02 5.08
C ASN A 446 2.65 7.52 5.93
N MET A 447 3.53 8.43 6.33
CA MET A 447 4.69 8.09 7.16
C MET A 447 4.25 7.53 8.53
N ILE A 448 3.24 8.12 9.17
CA ILE A 448 2.67 7.62 10.44
C ILE A 448 2.11 6.21 10.26
N MET A 449 1.35 5.95 9.21
CA MET A 449 0.76 4.64 8.93
C MET A 449 1.81 3.57 8.64
N MET A 450 2.93 3.96 8.02
CA MET A 450 4.07 3.04 7.80
C MET A 450 4.93 2.84 9.07
N GLY A 451 4.45 3.30 10.22
CA GLY A 451 5.09 3.12 11.53
C GLY A 451 6.23 4.11 11.81
N ASP A 452 6.25 5.23 11.09
CA ASP A 452 7.15 6.33 11.29
C ASP A 452 6.39 7.54 11.85
N GLY A 453 6.39 7.69 13.17
CA GLY A 453 5.77 8.85 13.83
C GLY A 453 6.64 10.10 13.88
N SER A 454 7.91 10.02 13.48
CA SER A 454 8.90 11.07 13.75
C SER A 454 9.59 11.62 12.50
N SER A 455 9.17 11.20 11.30
CA SER A 455 9.82 11.62 10.04
C SER A 455 9.88 13.13 9.85
N ASN A 456 10.96 13.56 9.22
CA ASN A 456 11.19 14.97 8.93
C ASN A 456 10.52 15.36 7.61
N ILE A 457 9.18 15.41 7.58
CA ILE A 457 8.45 16.04 6.48
C ILE A 457 8.21 17.50 6.84
N LEU A 458 8.61 18.42 5.97
CA LEU A 458 8.50 19.86 6.17
C LEU A 458 7.53 20.47 5.16
N ASN A 459 6.59 21.28 5.62
CA ASN A 459 5.76 22.09 4.73
C ASN A 459 6.51 23.37 4.36
N LYS A 460 7.41 23.27 3.38
CA LYS A 460 8.31 24.34 2.95
C LYS A 460 8.52 24.33 1.43
N ASP A 461 8.87 25.50 0.91
CA ASP A 461 9.35 25.66 -0.46
C ASP A 461 10.79 25.13 -0.58
N SER A 462 10.98 24.07 -1.35
CA SER A 462 12.26 23.38 -1.51
C SER A 462 13.33 24.27 -2.14
N LEU A 463 12.95 25.19 -3.05
CA LEU A 463 13.89 26.10 -3.70
C LEU A 463 14.46 27.15 -2.75
N LYS A 464 13.73 27.44 -1.66
CA LYS A 464 14.16 28.33 -0.58
C LYS A 464 14.77 27.62 0.62
N PHE A 465 14.82 26.27 0.58
CA PHE A 465 15.36 25.48 1.67
C PHE A 465 16.86 25.71 1.82
N ASP A 466 17.31 25.88 3.06
CA ASP A 466 18.69 26.19 3.42
C ASP A 466 19.48 24.99 4.01
N GLY A 467 18.82 23.84 4.11
CA GLY A 467 19.40 22.61 4.65
C GLY A 467 19.09 22.37 6.14
N HIS A 468 18.60 23.36 6.87
CA HIS A 468 18.29 23.21 8.29
C HIS A 468 16.92 22.54 8.48
N TYR A 469 16.92 21.35 9.05
CA TYR A 469 15.70 20.57 9.25
C TYR A 469 15.14 20.55 10.69
N GLY A 470 15.89 20.98 11.60
CA GLY A 470 15.79 21.50 12.94
C GLY A 470 14.56 21.19 13.81
N PHE A 471 13.96 20.03 13.77
CA PHE A 471 13.05 19.64 14.84
C PHE A 471 13.83 19.42 16.13
N GLY A 472 14.04 20.51 16.93
CA GLY A 472 14.76 20.48 18.20
C GLY A 472 16.29 20.51 18.10
N LYS A 473 16.86 20.64 16.88
CA LYS A 473 18.29 20.80 16.63
C LYS A 473 18.49 21.97 15.68
N THR A 474 18.48 23.17 16.21
CA THR A 474 18.29 24.42 15.47
C THR A 474 19.36 24.77 14.46
N ASP A 475 20.58 24.24 14.55
CA ASP A 475 21.72 24.66 13.74
C ASP A 475 22.34 23.54 12.88
N GLU A 476 21.73 22.37 12.81
CA GLU A 476 22.26 21.26 12.03
C GLU A 476 21.62 21.20 10.63
N LYS A 477 22.46 21.13 9.61
CA LYS A 477 22.01 20.81 8.25
C LYS A 477 21.84 19.31 8.09
N PHE A 478 20.81 18.91 7.34
CA PHE A 478 20.58 17.50 7.05
C PHE A 478 21.75 16.94 6.23
N PRO A 479 22.46 15.89 6.70
CA PRO A 479 23.68 15.39 6.09
C PRO A 479 23.35 14.42 4.95
N ALA A 480 22.57 14.85 3.95
CA ALA A 480 22.12 14.01 2.85
C ALA A 480 23.28 13.38 2.09
N ASP A 481 23.21 12.08 1.87
CA ASP A 481 24.08 11.29 1.01
C ASP A 481 23.33 10.45 -0.04
N ALA A 482 22.00 10.50 -0.01
CA ALA A 482 21.14 9.93 -1.03
C ALA A 482 20.01 10.91 -1.38
N PHE A 483 19.83 11.16 -2.67
CA PHE A 483 18.76 12.01 -3.19
C PHE A 483 17.89 11.23 -4.18
N ILE A 484 16.59 11.22 -3.94
CA ILE A 484 15.60 10.61 -4.81
C ILE A 484 14.52 11.64 -5.10
N LEU A 485 14.04 11.71 -6.36
CA LEU A 485 13.13 12.77 -6.77
C LEU A 485 12.25 12.36 -7.94
N ASN A 486 11.02 12.81 -7.89
CA ASN A 486 10.11 12.96 -9.02
C ASN A 486 9.59 14.41 -8.98
N PRO A 487 10.23 15.39 -9.65
CA PRO A 487 9.88 16.79 -9.54
C PRO A 487 8.63 17.13 -10.35
N PRO A 488 7.98 18.30 -10.11
CA PRO A 488 6.97 18.85 -11.00
C PRO A 488 7.58 19.19 -12.36
N TYR A 489 7.06 18.59 -13.44
CA TYR A 489 7.64 18.71 -14.79
C TYR A 489 7.41 20.08 -15.45
N SER A 490 6.44 20.86 -14.96
CA SER A 490 6.19 22.24 -15.39
C SER A 490 7.20 23.26 -14.84
N ALA A 491 7.96 22.87 -13.82
CA ALA A 491 8.93 23.75 -13.20
C ALA A 491 10.09 24.11 -14.11
N GLU A 492 10.85 25.16 -13.75
CA GLU A 492 11.96 25.69 -14.53
C GLU A 492 12.98 24.62 -14.86
N GLY A 493 13.51 24.65 -16.10
CA GLY A 493 14.39 23.61 -16.60
C GLY A 493 13.74 22.23 -16.66
N ASN A 494 12.41 22.18 -16.89
CA ASN A 494 11.65 20.93 -16.87
C ASN A 494 11.74 20.16 -15.52
N GLY A 495 11.93 20.89 -14.40
CA GLY A 495 12.12 20.35 -13.06
C GLY A 495 13.59 20.24 -12.61
N MET A 496 14.55 20.49 -13.48
CA MET A 496 15.98 20.38 -13.14
C MET A 496 16.44 21.43 -12.12
N VAL A 497 15.70 22.51 -11.92
CA VAL A 497 15.93 23.49 -10.84
C VAL A 497 15.94 22.84 -9.45
N PHE A 498 15.10 21.84 -9.19
CA PHE A 498 15.09 21.10 -7.93
C PHE A 498 16.33 20.19 -7.81
N VAL A 499 16.75 19.60 -8.92
CA VAL A 499 17.92 18.71 -8.97
C VAL A 499 19.19 19.51 -8.68
N GLU A 500 19.41 20.62 -9.39
CA GLU A 500 20.54 21.52 -9.14
C GLU A 500 20.55 21.98 -7.68
N LYS A 501 19.41 22.46 -7.16
CA LYS A 501 19.28 22.93 -5.77
C LYS A 501 19.70 21.85 -4.77
N ALA A 502 19.20 20.64 -4.92
CA ALA A 502 19.48 19.54 -3.98
C ALA A 502 20.95 19.09 -4.07
N LEU A 503 21.46 18.87 -5.29
CA LEU A 503 22.84 18.38 -5.48
C LEU A 503 23.89 19.39 -5.05
N SER A 504 23.65 20.72 -5.24
CA SER A 504 24.55 21.78 -4.76
C SER A 504 24.67 21.84 -3.22
N MET A 505 23.71 21.25 -2.49
CA MET A 505 23.70 21.20 -1.03
C MET A 505 24.28 19.90 -0.47
N MET A 506 24.58 18.92 -1.31
CA MET A 506 25.19 17.65 -0.92
C MET A 506 26.71 17.70 -1.09
N ASN A 507 27.44 17.19 -0.11
CA ASN A 507 28.91 17.11 -0.21
C ASN A 507 29.37 15.86 -0.98
N LYS A 508 28.61 14.75 -0.88
CA LYS A 508 28.92 13.47 -1.51
C LYS A 508 27.66 12.59 -1.52
N GLY A 509 27.69 11.53 -2.28
CA GLY A 509 26.63 10.51 -2.28
C GLY A 509 26.14 10.18 -3.67
N TYR A 510 24.88 9.73 -3.74
CA TYR A 510 24.26 9.32 -4.99
C TYR A 510 22.87 9.91 -5.12
N ALA A 511 22.47 10.17 -6.37
CA ALA A 511 21.13 10.65 -6.68
C ALA A 511 20.50 9.83 -7.80
N ALA A 512 19.19 9.63 -7.75
CA ALA A 512 18.41 9.01 -8.82
C ALA A 512 17.08 9.78 -8.98
N ILE A 513 16.90 10.34 -10.16
CA ILE A 513 15.82 11.30 -10.46
C ILE A 513 15.00 10.74 -11.62
N ILE A 514 13.69 10.58 -11.41
CA ILE A 514 12.78 10.32 -12.53
C ILE A 514 12.17 11.63 -13.01
N ILE A 515 12.32 11.93 -14.27
CA ILE A 515 11.93 13.22 -14.83
C ILE A 515 11.57 13.06 -16.32
N GLN A 516 10.89 14.04 -16.91
CA GLN A 516 10.60 13.99 -18.35
C GLN A 516 11.90 13.91 -19.18
N ASN A 517 11.88 13.09 -20.23
CA ASN A 517 13.06 12.85 -21.07
C ASN A 517 13.66 14.14 -21.67
N SER A 518 12.82 15.16 -21.92
CA SER A 518 13.26 16.46 -22.41
C SER A 518 14.16 17.23 -21.43
N ALA A 519 14.25 16.81 -20.16
CA ALA A 519 15.16 17.39 -19.17
C ALA A 519 16.65 17.04 -19.46
N GLY A 520 16.93 16.07 -20.32
CA GLY A 520 18.30 15.79 -20.80
C GLY A 520 18.83 16.78 -21.85
N SER A 521 18.05 17.79 -22.24
CA SER A 521 18.39 18.78 -23.27
C SER A 521 17.48 20.02 -23.20
N GLY A 522 17.55 20.89 -24.17
CA GLY A 522 16.63 22.00 -24.39
C GLY A 522 16.57 22.98 -23.21
N LYS A 523 15.41 23.18 -22.58
CA LYS A 523 15.22 24.17 -21.49
C LYS A 523 16.06 23.88 -20.24
N ALA A 524 16.51 22.65 -20.08
CA ALA A 524 17.30 22.22 -18.93
C ALA A 524 18.81 22.38 -19.12
N THR A 525 19.29 22.71 -20.34
CA THR A 525 20.70 22.72 -20.71
C THR A 525 21.60 23.48 -19.73
N GLU A 526 21.21 24.67 -19.30
CA GLU A 526 22.01 25.46 -18.37
C GLU A 526 22.05 24.88 -16.96
N TYR A 527 20.95 24.25 -16.53
CA TYR A 527 20.89 23.48 -15.26
C TYR A 527 21.81 22.26 -15.34
N ASN A 528 21.78 21.54 -16.45
CA ASN A 528 22.58 20.35 -16.68
C ASN A 528 24.10 20.66 -16.61
N LYS A 529 24.54 21.75 -17.19
CA LYS A 529 25.94 22.22 -17.11
C LYS A 529 26.35 22.44 -15.65
N ARG A 530 25.58 23.24 -14.91
CA ARG A 530 25.88 23.56 -13.50
C ARG A 530 25.85 22.32 -12.59
N ILE A 531 24.97 21.36 -12.87
CA ILE A 531 24.93 20.08 -12.14
C ILE A 531 26.22 19.31 -12.39
N LEU A 532 26.72 19.27 -13.63
CA LEU A 532 27.95 18.53 -13.98
C LEU A 532 29.22 19.16 -13.40
N GLU A 533 29.20 20.43 -12.99
CA GLU A 533 30.31 21.07 -12.27
C GLU A 533 30.58 20.41 -10.89
N HIS A 534 29.59 19.75 -10.30
CA HIS A 534 29.67 19.19 -8.94
C HIS A 534 29.24 17.72 -8.86
N SER A 535 28.73 17.15 -9.95
CA SER A 535 28.18 15.80 -9.98
C SER A 535 28.52 15.08 -11.27
N THR A 536 28.81 13.79 -11.17
CA THR A 536 29.06 12.94 -12.34
C THR A 536 27.77 12.23 -12.73
N LEU A 537 27.30 12.38 -13.98
CA LEU A 537 26.21 11.56 -14.53
C LEU A 537 26.72 10.13 -14.76
N LEU A 538 26.13 9.16 -14.07
CA LEU A 538 26.51 7.74 -14.17
C LEU A 538 25.65 6.97 -15.17
N ALA A 539 24.39 7.32 -15.28
CA ALA A 539 23.46 6.65 -16.17
C ALA A 539 22.30 7.55 -16.59
N SER A 540 21.80 7.29 -17.80
CA SER A 540 20.54 7.80 -18.35
C SER A 540 19.70 6.62 -18.80
N ILE A 541 18.52 6.43 -18.18
CA ILE A 541 17.66 5.27 -18.36
C ILE A 541 16.32 5.75 -18.90
N LYS A 542 16.01 5.43 -20.15
CA LYS A 542 14.74 5.77 -20.78
C LYS A 542 13.66 4.81 -20.28
N MET A 543 12.62 5.34 -19.63
CA MET A 543 11.54 4.56 -19.01
C MET A 543 10.40 4.27 -19.99
N PRO A 544 9.49 3.31 -19.69
CA PRO A 544 8.29 3.08 -20.50
C PRO A 544 7.43 4.35 -20.61
N ILE A 545 6.84 4.58 -21.79
CA ILE A 545 5.97 5.75 -22.02
C ILE A 545 4.65 5.65 -21.24
N ASP A 546 4.23 4.44 -20.97
CA ASP A 546 3.00 4.11 -20.23
C ASP A 546 3.20 3.96 -18.72
N LEU A 547 4.35 4.41 -18.20
CA LEU A 547 4.71 4.28 -16.78
C LEU A 547 3.69 4.94 -15.85
N PHE A 548 3.13 6.08 -16.25
CA PHE A 548 2.16 6.89 -15.51
C PHE A 548 0.77 6.84 -16.16
N ILE A 549 0.30 5.65 -16.52
CA ILE A 549 -1.00 5.43 -17.20
C ILE A 549 -2.15 6.17 -16.50
N GLY A 550 -2.98 6.82 -17.32
CA GLY A 550 -4.17 7.56 -16.88
C GLY A 550 -3.88 8.91 -16.22
N LYS A 551 -2.60 9.31 -16.10
CA LYS A 551 -2.19 10.60 -15.51
C LYS A 551 -1.30 11.43 -16.43
N SER A 552 -0.36 10.81 -17.13
CA SER A 552 0.55 11.49 -18.06
C SER A 552 1.04 10.53 -19.14
N SER A 553 1.11 11.00 -20.39
CA SER A 553 1.73 10.28 -21.52
C SER A 553 3.13 10.83 -21.84
N VAL A 554 3.78 11.42 -20.85
CA VAL A 554 5.11 12.03 -21.03
C VAL A 554 6.17 10.94 -20.95
N GLN A 555 7.03 10.89 -21.96
CA GLN A 555 8.24 10.05 -21.93
C GLN A 555 9.15 10.52 -20.79
N THR A 556 9.49 9.62 -19.88
CA THR A 556 10.38 9.89 -18.75
C THR A 556 11.70 9.16 -18.87
N SER A 557 12.72 9.70 -18.20
CA SER A 557 14.02 9.08 -18.02
C SER A 557 14.41 9.13 -16.54
N VAL A 558 15.23 8.18 -16.12
CA VAL A 558 15.91 8.22 -14.83
C VAL A 558 17.36 8.63 -15.04
N TYR A 559 17.76 9.74 -14.42
CA TYR A 559 19.16 10.16 -14.38
C TYR A 559 19.78 9.80 -13.03
N VAL A 560 20.95 9.18 -13.07
CA VAL A 560 21.68 8.72 -11.89
C VAL A 560 23.00 9.47 -11.77
N PHE A 561 23.25 10.04 -10.59
CA PHE A 561 24.43 10.85 -10.33
C PHE A 561 25.27 10.31 -9.17
N ARG A 562 26.58 10.50 -9.27
CA ARG A 562 27.51 10.53 -8.16
C ARG A 562 27.77 11.99 -7.80
N VAL A 563 27.50 12.37 -6.55
CA VAL A 563 27.58 13.74 -6.08
C VAL A 563 28.93 14.01 -5.43
N GLY A 564 29.45 15.22 -5.58
CA GLY A 564 30.71 15.69 -4.98
C GLY A 564 31.93 15.57 -5.91
N GLU A 565 31.73 15.12 -7.14
CA GLU A 565 32.78 15.01 -8.15
C GLU A 565 32.28 15.54 -9.50
N ALA A 566 32.97 16.51 -10.08
CA ALA A 566 32.62 17.07 -11.39
C ALA A 566 32.74 16.01 -12.49
N HIS A 567 31.81 16.02 -13.44
CA HIS A 567 31.87 15.14 -14.60
C HIS A 567 33.00 15.50 -15.54
N GLN A 568 33.84 14.52 -15.89
CA GLN A 568 34.92 14.68 -16.84
C GLN A 568 34.51 14.18 -18.23
N LYS A 569 35.13 14.70 -19.29
CA LYS A 569 34.83 14.29 -20.70
C LYS A 569 35.03 12.79 -20.95
N ASP A 570 35.91 12.15 -20.17
CA ASP A 570 36.24 10.72 -20.31
C ASP A 570 35.38 9.84 -19.34
N ASP A 571 34.49 10.44 -18.54
CA ASP A 571 33.61 9.67 -17.68
C ASP A 571 32.57 8.88 -18.49
N VAL A 572 32.45 7.61 -18.20
CA VAL A 572 31.54 6.71 -18.91
C VAL A 572 30.11 6.84 -18.34
N VAL A 573 29.19 7.18 -19.23
CA VAL A 573 27.75 7.19 -18.94
C VAL A 573 27.08 5.93 -19.52
N LYS A 574 26.24 5.25 -18.72
CA LYS A 574 25.45 4.09 -19.17
C LYS A 574 24.11 4.58 -19.69
N PHE A 575 23.87 4.39 -20.97
CA PHE A 575 22.59 4.68 -21.61
C PHE A 575 21.79 3.40 -21.73
N ILE A 576 20.58 3.38 -21.15
CA ILE A 576 19.74 2.18 -21.07
C ILE A 576 18.36 2.52 -21.67
N ASP A 577 17.98 1.85 -22.75
CA ASP A 577 16.61 1.88 -23.24
C ASP A 577 15.78 0.81 -22.47
N PHE A 578 15.10 1.27 -21.45
CA PHE A 578 14.23 0.46 -20.61
C PHE A 578 12.75 0.66 -20.95
N SER A 579 12.46 1.01 -22.21
CA SER A 579 11.09 1.20 -22.73
C SER A 579 10.26 -0.07 -22.60
N ASN A 580 10.88 -1.26 -22.66
CA ASN A 580 10.32 -2.54 -22.30
C ASN A 580 10.86 -2.97 -20.93
N ASP A 581 10.14 -2.65 -19.86
CA ASP A 581 10.53 -3.01 -18.49
C ASP A 581 10.01 -4.38 -18.03
N GLY A 582 9.35 -5.14 -18.92
CA GLY A 582 8.77 -6.45 -18.63
C GLY A 582 7.36 -6.40 -18.05
N TYR A 583 6.83 -5.22 -17.71
CA TYR A 583 5.46 -5.05 -17.28
C TYR A 583 4.54 -4.65 -18.44
N THR A 584 3.36 -5.28 -18.49
CA THR A 584 2.23 -4.79 -19.29
C THR A 584 1.25 -4.07 -18.39
N ARG A 585 0.82 -2.88 -18.80
CA ARG A 585 -0.10 -2.01 -18.06
C ARG A 585 -1.44 -1.94 -18.79
N SER A 586 -2.54 -1.89 -18.04
CA SER A 586 -3.90 -1.85 -18.59
C SER A 586 -4.66 -0.63 -18.08
N ASP A 587 -5.19 0.17 -19.01
CA ASP A 587 -6.07 1.32 -18.73
C ASP A 587 -7.51 0.93 -18.37
N ARG A 588 -7.87 -0.34 -18.44
CA ARG A 588 -9.25 -0.78 -18.24
C ARG A 588 -9.66 -0.59 -16.79
N LYS A 589 -10.52 0.38 -16.50
CA LYS A 589 -11.11 0.63 -15.15
C LYS A 589 -11.79 -0.59 -14.53
N LYS A 590 -12.09 -1.63 -15.32
CA LYS A 590 -12.69 -2.90 -14.87
C LYS A 590 -11.70 -4.07 -14.85
N ALA A 591 -10.43 -3.87 -15.16
CA ALA A 591 -9.44 -4.94 -15.09
C ALA A 591 -9.14 -5.25 -13.61
N SER A 592 -9.08 -6.52 -13.28
CA SER A 592 -8.73 -7.00 -11.93
C SER A 592 -7.28 -6.69 -11.57
N ARG A 593 -6.43 -6.59 -12.55
CA ARG A 593 -5.02 -6.16 -12.47
C ARG A 593 -4.75 -5.08 -13.49
N ASN A 594 -4.00 -4.06 -13.08
CA ASN A 594 -3.52 -3.02 -13.98
C ASN A 594 -2.04 -3.18 -14.34
N LEU A 595 -1.31 -4.05 -13.66
CA LEU A 595 0.11 -4.31 -13.85
C LEU A 595 0.36 -5.83 -13.90
N PHE A 596 0.90 -6.33 -15.00
CA PHE A 596 1.21 -7.75 -15.21
C PHE A 596 2.70 -7.89 -15.49
N ASP A 597 3.38 -8.78 -14.76
CA ASP A 597 4.73 -9.22 -15.11
C ASP A 597 4.62 -10.20 -16.29
N THR A 598 4.93 -9.73 -17.48
CA THR A 598 4.81 -10.51 -18.74
C THR A 598 6.16 -10.94 -19.30
N ASP A 599 7.26 -10.31 -18.85
CA ASP A 599 8.61 -10.66 -19.31
C ASP A 599 9.65 -10.37 -18.22
N ARG A 600 9.62 -11.15 -17.13
CA ARG A 600 10.64 -11.12 -16.07
C ARG A 600 10.94 -9.72 -15.56
N ALA A 601 9.90 -8.94 -15.30
CA ALA A 601 10.03 -7.54 -14.91
C ALA A 601 10.93 -7.34 -13.68
N LYS A 602 10.78 -8.18 -12.65
CA LYS A 602 11.59 -8.08 -11.42
C LYS A 602 13.08 -8.26 -11.71
N GLU A 603 13.43 -9.23 -12.55
CA GLU A 603 14.81 -9.50 -12.95
C GLU A 603 15.35 -8.39 -13.84
N ARG A 604 14.54 -7.82 -14.77
CA ARG A 604 14.92 -6.67 -15.60
C ARG A 604 15.23 -5.45 -14.74
N TYR A 605 14.39 -5.12 -13.75
CA TYR A 605 14.64 -4.04 -12.80
C TYR A 605 15.93 -4.24 -12.00
N GLN A 606 16.23 -5.48 -11.56
CA GLN A 606 17.48 -5.78 -10.88
C GLN A 606 18.68 -5.63 -11.82
N GLU A 607 18.56 -6.12 -13.05
CA GLU A 607 19.65 -6.01 -14.06
C GLU A 607 19.99 -4.56 -14.37
N VAL A 608 19.00 -3.64 -14.48
CA VAL A 608 19.25 -2.21 -14.65
C VAL A 608 20.11 -1.66 -13.50
N VAL A 609 19.81 -2.02 -12.25
CA VAL A 609 20.62 -1.63 -11.09
C VAL A 609 22.04 -2.16 -11.20
N ASP A 610 22.21 -3.41 -11.61
CA ASP A 610 23.53 -4.06 -11.75
C ASP A 610 24.33 -3.47 -12.92
N LEU A 611 23.69 -3.15 -14.04
CA LEU A 611 24.31 -2.48 -15.17
C LEU A 611 24.83 -1.08 -14.81
N VAL A 612 24.04 -0.30 -14.07
CA VAL A 612 24.48 1.02 -13.60
C VAL A 612 25.67 0.92 -12.65
N ARG A 613 25.69 -0.12 -11.78
CA ARG A 613 26.77 -0.31 -10.79
C ARG A 613 28.04 -0.93 -11.37
N PHE A 614 27.90 -1.93 -12.24
CA PHE A 614 29.01 -2.82 -12.64
C PHE A 614 29.26 -2.82 -14.16
N GLY A 615 28.43 -2.14 -14.95
CA GLY A 615 28.60 -2.00 -16.39
C GLY A 615 28.24 -3.25 -17.19
N LYS A 616 28.70 -3.30 -18.44
CA LYS A 616 28.37 -4.29 -19.47
C LYS A 616 28.53 -5.76 -19.02
N THR A 617 29.39 -6.05 -18.06
CA THR A 617 29.61 -7.42 -17.53
C THR A 617 28.36 -8.04 -16.88
N LYS A 618 27.33 -7.24 -16.60
CA LYS A 618 26.05 -7.67 -16.04
C LYS A 618 24.93 -7.78 -17.05
N LEU A 619 25.19 -7.55 -18.32
CA LEU A 619 24.22 -7.66 -19.39
C LEU A 619 23.81 -9.14 -19.57
N ASN A 620 22.51 -9.42 -19.44
CA ASN A 620 21.96 -10.77 -19.46
C ASN A 620 20.57 -10.87 -20.13
N ILE A 621 19.59 -10.11 -19.63
CA ILE A 621 18.22 -10.07 -20.17
C ILE A 621 18.11 -8.94 -21.21
N LEU A 622 18.64 -7.77 -20.87
CA LEU A 622 18.78 -6.67 -21.83
C LEU A 622 19.85 -7.02 -22.87
N THR A 623 19.73 -6.41 -24.04
CA THR A 623 20.63 -6.63 -25.17
C THR A 623 21.53 -5.45 -25.41
N GLU A 624 22.55 -5.61 -26.27
CA GLU A 624 23.42 -4.51 -26.70
C GLU A 624 22.67 -3.41 -27.49
N LYS A 625 21.43 -3.65 -27.91
CA LYS A 625 20.56 -2.64 -28.49
C LYS A 625 19.93 -1.74 -27.44
N GLU A 626 19.74 -2.29 -26.24
CA GLU A 626 19.12 -1.61 -25.10
C GLU A 626 20.15 -1.01 -24.13
N TYR A 627 21.43 -1.43 -24.23
CA TYR A 627 22.51 -0.96 -23.36
C TYR A 627 23.70 -0.43 -24.17
N TYR A 628 24.11 0.81 -23.86
CA TYR A 628 25.23 1.47 -24.50
C TYR A 628 26.06 2.25 -23.48
N GLU A 629 27.41 2.16 -23.58
CA GLU A 629 28.33 2.97 -22.80
C GLU A 629 28.91 4.06 -23.71
N GLY A 630 28.76 5.31 -23.29
CA GLY A 630 29.21 6.48 -24.06
C GLY A 630 29.69 7.59 -23.16
N HIS A 631 29.99 8.72 -23.77
CA HIS A 631 30.47 9.93 -23.09
C HIS A 631 29.54 11.10 -23.41
N ILE A 632 29.43 12.04 -22.46
CA ILE A 632 28.74 13.32 -22.66
C ILE A 632 29.74 14.47 -22.60
N ASP A 633 29.40 15.59 -23.23
CA ASP A 633 30.19 16.81 -23.13
C ASP A 633 29.62 17.70 -22.02
N PRO A 634 30.28 17.83 -20.85
CA PRO A 634 29.77 18.60 -19.74
C PRO A 634 29.54 20.08 -20.07
N GLU A 635 30.24 20.62 -21.09
CA GLU A 635 30.05 22.00 -21.52
C GLU A 635 28.80 22.20 -22.40
N LYS A 636 28.25 21.11 -22.97
CA LYS A 636 27.04 21.17 -23.80
C LYS A 636 25.75 21.04 -22.98
N GLY A 637 25.71 20.10 -22.04
CA GLY A 637 24.55 19.90 -21.16
C GLY A 637 23.24 19.48 -21.87
N ASN A 638 23.29 18.98 -23.10
CA ASN A 638 22.13 18.69 -23.93
C ASN A 638 22.18 17.31 -24.62
N ASP A 639 23.08 16.44 -24.22
CA ASP A 639 23.39 15.15 -24.84
C ASP A 639 23.17 13.95 -23.88
N TRP A 640 22.29 14.12 -22.90
CA TRP A 640 22.02 13.08 -21.86
C TRP A 640 21.11 11.93 -22.31
N ASN A 641 20.55 12.00 -23.53
CA ASN A 641 19.59 11.00 -24.05
C ASN A 641 20.17 10.30 -25.30
N GLN A 642 21.38 9.75 -25.17
CA GLN A 642 21.99 9.00 -26.27
C GLN A 642 21.37 7.60 -26.38
N THR A 643 21.42 7.04 -27.58
CA THR A 643 20.99 5.66 -27.88
C THR A 643 22.15 4.87 -28.42
N ALA A 644 22.09 3.54 -28.33
CA ALA A 644 23.08 2.69 -28.95
C ALA A 644 23.21 3.02 -30.45
N PRO A 645 24.44 3.13 -31.01
CA PRO A 645 24.62 3.34 -32.42
C PRO A 645 23.94 2.25 -33.24
N ILE A 646 23.15 2.66 -34.23
CA ILE A 646 22.51 1.69 -35.12
C ILE A 646 23.60 1.16 -36.06
N ASP A 647 23.81 -0.15 -36.07
CA ASP A 647 24.63 -0.80 -37.06
C ASP A 647 23.89 -0.75 -38.42
N THR A 648 24.35 0.18 -39.26
CA THR A 648 23.79 0.39 -40.60
C THR A 648 24.39 -0.51 -41.66
N ARG A 649 25.31 -1.43 -41.29
CA ARG A 649 25.87 -2.40 -42.24
C ARG A 649 24.74 -3.34 -42.68
N PRO A 650 24.59 -3.52 -44.02
CA PRO A 650 23.55 -4.41 -44.52
C PRO A 650 23.72 -5.83 -43.99
N THR A 651 22.66 -6.40 -43.52
CA THR A 651 22.61 -7.80 -43.08
C THR A 651 22.38 -8.72 -44.28
N LEU A 652 22.59 -10.03 -44.11
CA LEU A 652 22.25 -11.02 -45.14
C LEU A 652 20.76 -10.98 -45.52
N ASP A 653 19.91 -10.66 -44.58
CA ASP A 653 18.45 -10.56 -44.80
C ASP A 653 18.09 -9.28 -45.58
N ASP A 654 18.79 -8.17 -45.36
CA ASP A 654 18.67 -6.97 -46.21
C ASP A 654 19.05 -7.26 -47.65
N PHE A 655 20.13 -7.99 -47.87
CA PHE A 655 20.53 -8.41 -49.22
C PHE A 655 19.48 -9.34 -49.85
N LYS A 656 18.98 -10.35 -49.11
CA LYS A 656 17.92 -11.23 -49.59
C LYS A 656 16.64 -10.45 -49.95
N LYS A 657 16.24 -9.50 -49.08
CA LYS A 657 15.08 -8.65 -49.33
C LYS A 657 15.27 -7.81 -50.58
N THR A 658 16.42 -7.15 -50.72
CA THR A 658 16.74 -6.31 -51.90
C THR A 658 16.71 -7.15 -53.18
N ILE A 659 17.28 -8.38 -53.19
CA ILE A 659 17.21 -9.30 -54.31
C ILE A 659 15.78 -9.70 -54.62
N SER A 660 14.99 -10.05 -53.59
CA SER A 660 13.58 -10.42 -53.75
C SER A 660 12.74 -9.29 -54.35
N ASP A 661 12.94 -8.06 -53.85
CA ASP A 661 12.23 -6.87 -54.32
C ASP A 661 12.63 -6.55 -55.77
N TYR A 662 13.92 -6.69 -56.14
CA TYR A 662 14.39 -6.53 -57.50
C TYR A 662 13.80 -7.56 -58.43
N LEU A 663 13.81 -8.86 -58.05
CA LEU A 663 13.21 -9.92 -58.86
C LEU A 663 11.70 -9.70 -59.07
N ALA A 664 10.98 -9.27 -58.03
CA ALA A 664 9.55 -8.96 -58.10
C ALA A 664 9.29 -7.80 -59.07
N TRP A 665 10.16 -6.75 -59.06
CA TRP A 665 10.10 -5.66 -59.98
C TRP A 665 10.38 -6.10 -61.43
N GLU A 666 11.42 -6.89 -61.66
CA GLU A 666 11.76 -7.44 -62.99
C GLU A 666 10.65 -8.28 -63.56
N VAL A 667 10.09 -9.20 -62.77
CA VAL A 667 8.94 -10.03 -63.18
C VAL A 667 7.72 -9.16 -63.54
N SER A 668 7.41 -8.14 -62.67
CA SER A 668 6.32 -7.21 -62.95
C SER A 668 6.54 -6.42 -64.27
N THR A 669 7.78 -6.03 -64.51
CA THR A 669 8.13 -5.27 -65.75
C THR A 669 8.03 -6.15 -67.00
N LEU A 670 8.48 -7.40 -66.90
CA LEU A 670 8.36 -8.38 -68.01
C LEU A 670 6.89 -8.70 -68.31
N LEU A 671 6.08 -8.86 -67.28
CA LEU A 671 4.62 -9.12 -67.48
C LEU A 671 3.89 -7.91 -68.10
N LYS A 672 4.29 -6.70 -67.74
CA LYS A 672 3.71 -5.48 -68.33
C LYS A 672 4.15 -5.21 -69.78
N ASN A 673 5.34 -5.72 -70.15
CA ASN A 673 5.92 -5.54 -71.48
C ASN A 673 5.66 -6.72 -72.42
N GLN A 674 4.88 -7.74 -72.02
CA GLN A 674 4.39 -8.75 -72.93
C GLN A 674 3.40 -8.08 -73.90
N PRO A 675 3.62 -8.18 -75.28
CA PRO A 675 2.66 -7.69 -76.24
C PRO A 675 1.35 -8.44 -76.04
N ALA A 676 0.23 -7.71 -75.95
CA ALA A 676 -1.10 -8.31 -76.00
C ALA A 676 -1.13 -9.29 -77.18
N GLU A 677 -1.35 -10.58 -76.90
CA GLU A 677 -1.66 -11.53 -77.96
C GLU A 677 -2.86 -11.03 -78.72
N ASP A 678 -2.63 -10.73 -80.03
CA ASP A 678 -3.60 -10.24 -80.94
C ASP A 678 -4.68 -11.32 -81.15
N ASP A 679 -5.84 -11.08 -80.58
CA ASP A 679 -7.04 -11.88 -80.73
C ASP A 679 -7.50 -11.79 -82.21
N ARG A 680 -6.72 -12.32 -83.14
CA ARG A 680 -7.13 -12.56 -84.54
C ARG A 680 -7.15 -14.03 -84.87
N LEU A 681 -8.10 -14.72 -84.26
CA LEU A 681 -8.60 -15.95 -84.85
C LEU A 681 -10.11 -16.01 -84.57
N GLY A 682 -10.84 -15.42 -85.55
CA GLY A 682 -12.26 -15.48 -85.61
C GLY A 682 -12.80 -15.17 -86.98
N LYS A 683 -12.54 -16.07 -87.94
CA LYS A 683 -13.49 -16.35 -89.01
C LYS A 683 -13.27 -17.76 -89.49
#